data_d6d54a880aaf28edd9456dac012ed32e
#
_entry.id   d6d54a880aaf28edd9456dac012ed32e
#
_cell.length_a   1.000
_cell.length_b   1.000
_cell.length_c   1.000
_cell.angle_alpha   90.00
_cell.angle_beta   90.00
_cell.angle_gamma   90.00
#
_symmetry.space_group_name_H-M   'P 1'
#
loop_
_entity.id
_entity.type
_entity.pdbx_description
1 polymer ?
#
loop_
_entity_poly.entity_id
_entity_poly.type
_entity_poly.pdbx_seq_one_letter_code
_entity_poly.pdbx_strand_id
1 'polypeptide(L)'
;MEEHERIRISGVINDVTFANPENGFTVLELESGDELITAVGVMPELKAGELLELSGYWDFHASFGRQFRVELCEHKMPASAGDILRYLAAGGVKGIGSKLAVKIVDKFGENTLDIIENDPERLAQIRGISPEKAKQISADFKRQFAVREIMISLEKYGMTTAECVKAFNAFGVRAADIIKRNPYALCGEGVGFSFERAEFIADQLPDPPDNGYRLQAGVLHVMSHNLSNGHTCIPREKMFAPCAELLSTNEETVDITIDELIGSGRLVSEFIDNREFLFLPHIYKAEKSSAERMKQILRFPPAGRKAADREIDRIEKKNGIKYGDLQRKAIVTAIERGLLILTGGPGTGKTTTLNGILQLFEDDGLKVALAAPTGRAAKRMSEVTGRPAKTIHRLLEVEWDKHDRPQFSRNARNPLDAQAVILDELSMVDITLFSSFLEALPIGCRLIMVGDSDQLPPVGAGNVLHDMIASGVIPVVELTEVFRQAMESLIVENAHRIVKGEPPKLGVRDKDFFFMRTDSPFIAAKTVSDLCAARLPRAYGYSPLDDIQVICPSRMGECGTNNINRVMQASLNPPDASKPETTVGATVFRTGDKVMQTRNNYDIEWTGPDGDGTGIFNGDIGILRKVDLRSRMAEIMFDERKAVIPFEALQELELAYAVTVHKSQGNEFPAVIMPIIGVPPRLAYRNLLYTGVTRAKKILVLVGSQSQIYSMAANDKKARRYSALKHFLLVNE
;
A
#
# COMPACT_ATOMS: atom_id res chain seq x y z
N MET A 1 18.99 17.00 21.81
CA MET A 1 19.27 15.60 22.12
C MET A 1 19.96 15.64 23.46
N GLU A 2 19.26 15.19 24.51
CA GLU A 2 19.89 15.00 25.81
C GLU A 2 20.84 13.82 25.67
N GLU A 3 22.14 14.03 25.97
CA GLU A 3 23.11 12.96 26.10
C GLU A 3 22.75 12.15 27.34
N HIS A 4 22.05 11.04 27.16
CA HIS A 4 21.84 10.07 28.23
C HIS A 4 23.17 9.35 28.52
N GLU A 5 23.52 9.25 29.81
CA GLU A 5 24.71 8.51 30.25
C GLU A 5 24.53 7.03 29.86
N ARG A 6 25.44 6.52 29.01
CA ARG A 6 25.43 5.12 28.60
C ARG A 6 25.88 4.24 29.76
N ILE A 7 25.05 3.32 30.14
CA ILE A 7 25.28 2.37 31.24
C ILE A 7 25.36 0.96 30.63
N ARG A 8 26.19 0.12 31.24
CA ARG A 8 26.22 -1.32 30.93
C ARG A 8 25.62 -2.10 32.08
N ILE A 9 24.73 -3.03 31.76
CA ILE A 9 24.13 -3.98 32.69
C ILE A 9 24.32 -5.39 32.17
N SER A 10 24.61 -6.35 33.05
CA SER A 10 24.76 -7.76 32.72
C SER A 10 23.78 -8.57 33.54
N GLY A 11 23.12 -9.54 32.92
CA GLY A 11 22.14 -10.39 33.59
C GLY A 11 21.66 -11.54 32.74
N VAL A 12 20.86 -12.41 33.34
CA VAL A 12 20.25 -13.57 32.67
C VAL A 12 18.80 -13.20 32.30
N ILE A 13 18.38 -13.56 31.08
CA ILE A 13 17.00 -13.38 30.67
C ILE A 13 16.09 -14.28 31.50
N ASN A 14 15.19 -13.68 32.26
CA ASN A 14 14.15 -14.38 33.01
C ASN A 14 13.01 -14.81 32.07
N ASP A 15 12.48 -13.84 31.30
CA ASP A 15 11.40 -14.08 30.33
C ASP A 15 11.49 -13.10 29.17
N VAL A 16 10.98 -13.53 27.99
CA VAL A 16 10.82 -12.68 26.81
C VAL A 16 9.33 -12.37 26.66
N THR A 17 8.94 -11.20 27.13
CA THR A 17 7.54 -10.78 27.18
C THR A 17 6.96 -10.51 25.78
N PHE A 18 7.79 -10.00 24.87
CA PHE A 18 7.41 -9.73 23.49
C PHE A 18 8.63 -9.78 22.57
N ALA A 19 8.49 -10.40 21.40
CA ALA A 19 9.49 -10.36 20.34
C ALA A 19 8.82 -10.28 18.97
N ASN A 20 9.26 -9.32 18.16
CA ASN A 20 8.83 -9.18 16.77
C ASN A 20 9.88 -9.81 15.85
N PRO A 21 9.58 -10.92 15.16
CA PRO A 21 10.55 -11.63 14.34
C PRO A 21 10.94 -10.88 13.06
N GLU A 22 10.18 -9.86 12.63
CA GLU A 22 10.44 -9.13 11.39
C GLU A 22 11.48 -8.02 11.57
N ASN A 23 11.42 -7.30 12.71
CA ASN A 23 12.31 -6.18 12.99
C ASN A 23 13.22 -6.40 14.19
N GLY A 24 13.12 -7.55 14.86
CA GLY A 24 13.93 -7.92 16.02
C GLY A 24 13.61 -7.13 17.30
N PHE A 25 12.55 -6.31 17.31
CA PHE A 25 12.17 -5.56 18.51
C PHE A 25 11.71 -6.51 19.61
N THR A 26 12.34 -6.42 20.77
CA THR A 26 12.13 -7.34 21.88
C THR A 26 11.92 -6.57 23.19
N VAL A 27 11.01 -7.07 24.00
CA VAL A 27 10.82 -6.67 25.41
C VAL A 27 11.09 -7.90 26.27
N LEU A 28 12.03 -7.80 27.18
CA LEU A 28 12.43 -8.90 28.04
C LEU A 28 12.60 -8.45 29.49
N GLU A 29 12.55 -9.41 30.41
CA GLU A 29 12.92 -9.27 31.80
C GLU A 29 14.31 -9.85 32.01
N LEU A 30 15.26 -9.01 32.45
CA LEU A 30 16.64 -9.38 32.73
C LEU A 30 16.86 -9.43 34.25
N GLU A 31 17.30 -10.56 34.75
CA GLU A 31 17.74 -10.72 36.15
C GLU A 31 19.20 -10.29 36.27
N SER A 32 19.45 -9.13 36.89
CA SER A 32 20.77 -8.57 37.11
C SER A 32 21.04 -8.46 38.62
N GLY A 33 21.78 -9.41 39.16
CA GLY A 33 21.93 -9.56 40.61
C GLY A 33 20.60 -9.88 41.29
N ASP A 34 20.15 -9.04 42.21
CA ASP A 34 18.85 -9.19 42.92
C ASP A 34 17.72 -8.35 42.31
N GLU A 35 17.98 -7.68 41.17
CA GLU A 35 17.00 -6.82 40.50
C GLU A 35 16.48 -7.44 39.19
N LEU A 36 15.17 -7.35 38.97
CA LEU A 36 14.53 -7.69 37.69
C LEU A 36 14.34 -6.41 36.88
N ILE A 37 15.00 -6.35 35.73
CA ILE A 37 15.04 -5.18 34.86
C ILE A 37 14.25 -5.45 33.59
N THR A 38 13.28 -4.62 33.26
CA THR A 38 12.64 -4.64 31.96
C THR A 38 13.55 -3.97 30.93
N ALA A 39 14.05 -4.71 29.97
CA ALA A 39 14.90 -4.24 28.88
C ALA A 39 14.12 -4.23 27.56
N VAL A 40 14.27 -3.12 26.79
CA VAL A 40 13.51 -2.87 25.57
C VAL A 40 14.46 -2.40 24.47
N GLY A 41 14.43 -3.04 23.31
CA GLY A 41 15.27 -2.64 22.17
C GLY A 41 15.17 -3.61 21.02
N VAL A 42 16.00 -3.40 20.00
CA VAL A 42 16.11 -4.35 18.87
C VAL A 42 17.12 -5.41 19.26
N MET A 43 16.60 -6.57 19.66
CA MET A 43 17.37 -7.70 20.18
C MET A 43 16.77 -9.01 19.63
N PRO A 44 17.13 -9.40 18.41
CA PRO A 44 16.50 -10.55 17.75
C PRO A 44 16.91 -11.88 18.35
N GLU A 45 16.00 -12.84 18.25
CA GLU A 45 16.20 -14.27 18.59
C GLU A 45 16.73 -14.53 20.02
N LEU A 46 16.24 -13.76 21.01
CA LEU A 46 16.54 -13.97 22.42
C LEU A 46 15.63 -15.02 23.06
N LYS A 47 16.16 -15.72 24.05
CA LYS A 47 15.40 -16.69 24.84
C LYS A 47 15.71 -16.60 26.31
N ALA A 48 14.75 -17.02 27.12
CA ALA A 48 14.93 -17.13 28.55
C ALA A 48 16.16 -18.02 28.89
N GLY A 49 16.92 -17.63 29.92
CA GLY A 49 18.12 -18.32 30.36
C GLY A 49 19.41 -17.89 29.65
N GLU A 50 19.37 -17.00 28.68
CA GLU A 50 20.58 -16.44 28.06
C GLU A 50 21.23 -15.37 28.92
N LEU A 51 22.57 -15.35 28.97
CA LEU A 51 23.34 -14.33 29.65
C LEU A 51 23.65 -13.18 28.69
N LEU A 52 23.21 -11.98 29.05
CA LEU A 52 23.41 -10.78 28.23
C LEU A 52 24.26 -9.73 28.93
N GLU A 53 24.99 -8.96 28.13
CA GLU A 53 25.53 -7.67 28.50
C GLU A 53 24.84 -6.61 27.61
N LEU A 54 24.05 -5.73 28.25
CA LEU A 54 23.27 -4.70 27.58
C LEU A 54 23.91 -3.34 27.79
N SER A 55 24.13 -2.59 26.72
CA SER A 55 24.53 -1.19 26.76
C SER A 55 23.38 -0.30 26.32
N GLY A 56 23.07 0.73 27.08
CA GLY A 56 21.94 1.60 26.81
C GLY A 56 21.75 2.63 27.90
N TYR A 57 20.54 3.09 28.05
CA TYR A 57 20.18 4.11 29.06
C TYR A 57 18.82 3.79 29.70
N TRP A 58 18.64 4.33 30.89
CA TRP A 58 17.35 4.23 31.59
C TRP A 58 16.35 5.20 30.97
N ASP A 59 15.17 4.70 30.68
CA ASP A 59 14.03 5.45 30.16
C ASP A 59 12.81 5.17 31.06
N PHE A 60 11.87 6.10 31.09
CA PHE A 60 10.64 5.94 31.86
C PHE A 60 9.45 5.86 30.92
N HIS A 61 8.93 4.66 30.76
CA HIS A 61 7.74 4.43 29.97
C HIS A 61 6.47 4.70 30.78
N ALA A 62 5.56 5.52 30.23
CA ALA A 62 4.37 5.97 30.95
C ALA A 62 3.46 4.83 31.45
N SER A 63 3.44 3.67 30.75
CA SER A 63 2.59 2.52 31.09
C SER A 63 3.33 1.37 31.77
N PHE A 64 4.64 1.23 31.50
CA PHE A 64 5.42 0.10 31.98
C PHE A 64 6.49 0.50 33.01
N GLY A 65 6.53 1.79 33.38
CA GLY A 65 7.45 2.29 34.39
C GLY A 65 8.89 2.41 33.86
N ARG A 66 9.85 2.24 34.79
CA ARG A 66 11.27 2.33 34.47
C ARG A 66 11.71 1.13 33.66
N GLN A 67 12.31 1.38 32.50
CA GLN A 67 12.83 0.36 31.61
C GLN A 67 14.21 0.73 31.09
N PHE A 68 15.01 -0.26 30.75
CA PHE A 68 16.32 -0.06 30.19
C PHE A 68 16.22 -0.12 28.66
N ARG A 69 16.49 1.01 28.00
CA ARG A 69 16.48 1.10 26.54
C ARG A 69 17.82 0.65 26.01
N VAL A 70 17.79 -0.47 25.30
CA VAL A 70 18.99 -1.15 24.80
C VAL A 70 19.37 -0.55 23.45
N GLU A 71 20.63 -0.10 23.35
CA GLU A 71 21.27 0.32 22.09
C GLU A 71 22.16 -0.79 21.54
N LEU A 72 22.83 -1.54 22.42
CA LEU A 72 23.72 -2.65 22.07
C LEU A 72 23.43 -3.83 22.99
N CYS A 73 23.30 -5.02 22.41
CA CYS A 73 23.07 -6.27 23.13
C CYS A 73 24.21 -7.26 22.79
N GLU A 74 25.03 -7.57 23.78
CA GLU A 74 26.09 -8.58 23.64
C GLU A 74 25.70 -9.85 24.43
N HIS A 75 25.81 -10.98 23.77
CA HIS A 75 25.57 -12.26 24.41
C HIS A 75 26.86 -12.81 25.02
N LYS A 76 26.78 -13.29 26.24
CA LYS A 76 27.83 -14.07 26.83
C LYS A 76 27.45 -15.52 26.81
N MET A 77 28.34 -16.36 26.23
CA MET A 77 28.15 -17.82 26.24
C MET A 77 28.24 -18.33 27.68
N PRO A 78 27.27 -19.16 28.11
CA PRO A 78 27.40 -19.81 29.39
C PRO A 78 28.60 -20.76 29.37
N ALA A 79 29.54 -20.54 30.28
CA ALA A 79 30.80 -21.29 30.34
C ALA A 79 30.75 -22.40 31.37
N SER A 80 30.01 -22.26 32.46
CA SER A 80 29.89 -23.30 33.48
C SER A 80 28.78 -24.30 33.16
N ALA A 81 28.92 -25.54 33.56
CA ALA A 81 27.91 -26.59 33.39
C ALA A 81 26.56 -26.18 34.00
N GLY A 82 26.53 -25.41 35.10
CA GLY A 82 25.31 -24.89 35.71
C GLY A 82 24.59 -23.85 34.88
N ASP A 83 25.34 -22.96 34.24
CA ASP A 83 24.78 -21.92 33.37
C ASP A 83 24.29 -22.54 32.05
N ILE A 84 25.03 -23.50 31.50
CA ILE A 84 24.63 -24.27 30.33
C ILE A 84 23.30 -25.01 30.59
N LEU A 85 23.19 -25.62 31.77
CA LEU A 85 21.95 -26.30 32.15
C LEU A 85 20.77 -25.32 32.22
N ARG A 86 20.94 -24.16 32.86
CA ARG A 86 19.90 -23.13 32.93
C ARG A 86 19.50 -22.67 31.55
N TYR A 87 20.46 -22.38 30.70
CA TYR A 87 20.23 -21.97 29.29
C TYR A 87 19.43 -23.01 28.52
N LEU A 88 19.83 -24.28 28.55
CA LEU A 88 19.13 -25.33 27.82
C LEU A 88 17.75 -25.65 28.41
N ALA A 89 17.64 -25.65 29.75
CA ALA A 89 16.38 -25.96 30.44
C ALA A 89 15.31 -24.87 30.23
N ALA A 90 15.71 -23.61 30.09
CA ALA A 90 14.86 -22.48 29.77
C ALA A 90 14.40 -22.45 28.30
N GLY A 91 14.86 -23.41 27.47
CA GLY A 91 14.49 -23.47 26.05
C GLY A 91 15.41 -22.71 25.12
N GLY A 92 16.62 -22.37 25.57
CA GLY A 92 17.66 -21.69 24.77
C GLY A 92 17.97 -22.38 23.45
N VAL A 93 17.76 -23.71 23.36
CA VAL A 93 17.88 -24.45 22.10
C VAL A 93 16.58 -25.19 21.80
N LYS A 94 15.98 -24.92 20.63
CA LYS A 94 14.73 -25.57 20.20
C LYS A 94 14.86 -27.09 20.17
N GLY A 95 13.89 -27.76 20.76
CA GLY A 95 13.88 -29.23 20.82
C GLY A 95 14.57 -29.86 22.05
N ILE A 96 15.18 -29.05 22.94
CA ILE A 96 15.72 -29.46 24.24
C ILE A 96 14.80 -28.91 25.34
N GLY A 97 14.06 -29.76 26.00
CA GLY A 97 13.29 -29.39 27.20
C GLY A 97 14.08 -29.67 28.48
N SER A 98 13.60 -29.14 29.63
CA SER A 98 14.31 -29.20 30.92
C SER A 98 14.82 -30.59 31.31
N LYS A 99 14.02 -31.65 31.16
CA LYS A 99 14.42 -33.03 31.42
C LYS A 99 15.54 -33.55 30.51
N LEU A 100 15.59 -33.07 29.29
CA LEU A 100 16.59 -33.46 28.32
C LEU A 100 17.88 -32.67 28.51
N ALA A 101 17.76 -31.38 28.87
CA ALA A 101 18.89 -30.52 29.24
C ALA A 101 19.74 -31.14 30.36
N VAL A 102 19.11 -31.60 31.43
CA VAL A 102 19.79 -32.27 32.54
C VAL A 102 20.61 -33.46 32.02
N LYS A 103 20.03 -34.36 31.23
CA LYS A 103 20.72 -35.53 30.70
C LYS A 103 21.89 -35.20 29.77
N ILE A 104 21.78 -34.12 29.01
CA ILE A 104 22.81 -33.65 28.09
C ILE A 104 24.00 -33.12 28.89
N VAL A 105 23.72 -32.21 29.85
CA VAL A 105 24.76 -31.56 30.63
C VAL A 105 25.42 -32.53 31.62
N ASP A 106 24.66 -33.45 32.22
CA ASP A 106 25.25 -34.50 33.06
C ASP A 106 26.24 -35.37 32.29
N LYS A 107 26.00 -35.59 30.99
CA LYS A 107 26.87 -36.44 30.17
C LYS A 107 28.06 -35.69 29.57
N PHE A 108 27.90 -34.44 29.21
CA PHE A 108 28.89 -33.71 28.42
C PHE A 108 29.50 -32.51 29.18
N GLY A 109 28.94 -32.10 30.32
CA GLY A 109 29.44 -31.01 31.15
C GLY A 109 29.58 -29.70 30.40
N GLU A 110 30.73 -29.05 30.58
CA GLU A 110 31.06 -27.75 29.94
C GLU A 110 31.22 -27.86 28.39
N ASN A 111 31.46 -29.06 27.85
CA ASN A 111 31.59 -29.29 26.42
C ASN A 111 30.23 -29.44 25.69
N THR A 112 29.13 -29.30 26.40
CA THR A 112 27.78 -29.52 25.86
C THR A 112 27.50 -28.69 24.62
N LEU A 113 27.80 -27.38 24.66
CA LEU A 113 27.51 -26.47 23.54
C LEU A 113 28.38 -26.74 22.33
N ASP A 114 29.67 -27.08 22.54
CA ASP A 114 30.58 -27.49 21.46
C ASP A 114 30.10 -28.78 20.77
N ILE A 115 29.58 -29.73 21.53
CA ILE A 115 29.03 -30.99 20.98
C ILE A 115 27.73 -30.71 20.20
N ILE A 116 26.85 -29.81 20.69
CA ILE A 116 25.66 -29.42 19.95
C ILE A 116 26.05 -28.80 18.61
N GLU A 117 27.08 -27.97 18.60
CA GLU A 117 27.53 -27.28 17.41
C GLU A 117 28.28 -28.20 16.45
N ASN A 118 29.35 -28.86 16.91
CA ASN A 118 30.35 -29.48 16.05
C ASN A 118 30.24 -31.00 15.93
N ASP A 119 29.60 -31.69 16.91
CA ASP A 119 29.50 -33.15 16.92
C ASP A 119 28.09 -33.63 17.34
N PRO A 120 27.03 -33.22 16.60
CA PRO A 120 25.66 -33.54 16.99
C PRO A 120 25.33 -35.03 17.03
N GLU A 121 26.11 -35.87 16.37
CA GLU A 121 25.88 -37.30 16.38
C GLU A 121 26.07 -37.91 17.79
N ARG A 122 26.88 -37.28 18.64
CA ARG A 122 27.05 -37.68 20.05
C ARG A 122 25.78 -37.44 20.88
N LEU A 123 24.94 -36.46 20.50
CA LEU A 123 23.67 -36.24 21.18
C LEU A 123 22.71 -37.44 21.02
N ALA A 124 22.81 -38.16 19.91
CA ALA A 124 21.99 -39.35 19.66
C ALA A 124 22.29 -40.50 20.63
N GLN A 125 23.42 -40.43 21.38
CA GLN A 125 23.73 -41.41 22.44
C GLN A 125 22.86 -41.20 23.70
N ILE A 126 22.07 -40.13 23.75
CA ILE A 126 21.18 -39.82 24.87
C ILE A 126 19.79 -40.37 24.59
N ARG A 127 19.27 -41.14 25.52
CA ARG A 127 17.93 -41.74 25.39
C ARG A 127 16.85 -40.63 25.26
N GLY A 128 16.24 -40.56 24.09
CA GLY A 128 15.22 -39.55 23.73
C GLY A 128 15.65 -38.55 22.66
N ILE A 129 16.86 -38.71 22.08
CA ILE A 129 17.34 -37.95 20.92
C ILE A 129 17.60 -38.93 19.78
N SER A 130 16.84 -38.82 18.69
CA SER A 130 17.14 -39.53 17.45
C SER A 130 18.26 -38.81 16.67
N PRO A 131 18.99 -39.52 15.76
CA PRO A 131 20.00 -38.87 14.91
C PRO A 131 19.44 -37.68 14.12
N GLU A 132 18.18 -37.75 13.64
CA GLU A 132 17.52 -36.67 12.94
C GLU A 132 17.24 -35.47 13.86
N LYS A 133 16.76 -35.75 15.08
CA LYS A 133 16.54 -34.72 16.10
C LYS A 133 17.84 -34.04 16.53
N ALA A 134 18.93 -34.79 16.64
CA ALA A 134 20.25 -34.25 16.93
C ALA A 134 20.72 -33.27 15.85
N LYS A 135 20.57 -33.62 14.57
CA LYS A 135 20.89 -32.74 13.44
C LYS A 135 20.04 -31.49 13.43
N GLN A 136 18.73 -31.60 13.76
CA GLN A 136 17.85 -30.47 13.83
C GLN A 136 18.20 -29.51 14.98
N ILE A 137 18.52 -30.03 16.15
CA ILE A 137 19.02 -29.28 17.31
C ILE A 137 20.28 -28.49 16.94
N SER A 138 21.23 -29.11 16.28
CA SER A 138 22.46 -28.46 15.82
C SER A 138 22.20 -27.38 14.78
N ALA A 139 21.31 -27.65 13.83
CA ALA A 139 20.93 -26.67 12.79
C ALA A 139 20.28 -25.44 13.39
N ASP A 140 19.34 -25.62 14.32
CA ASP A 140 18.64 -24.48 15.00
C ASP A 140 19.63 -23.68 15.87
N PHE A 141 20.56 -24.36 16.56
CA PHE A 141 21.63 -23.73 17.33
C PHE A 141 22.56 -22.91 16.44
N LYS A 142 23.07 -23.48 15.35
CA LYS A 142 23.95 -22.81 14.39
C LYS A 142 23.24 -21.57 13.76
N ARG A 143 21.99 -21.72 13.44
CA ARG A 143 21.20 -20.59 12.88
C ARG A 143 21.14 -19.40 13.84
N GLN A 144 20.89 -19.66 15.11
CA GLN A 144 20.82 -18.63 16.16
C GLN A 144 22.15 -17.87 16.32
N PHE A 145 23.28 -18.56 16.22
CA PHE A 145 24.61 -17.96 16.29
C PHE A 145 25.00 -17.21 15.01
N ALA A 146 24.65 -17.74 13.84
CA ALA A 146 24.97 -17.14 12.57
C ALA A 146 24.35 -15.74 12.42
N VAL A 147 23.14 -15.50 12.93
CA VAL A 147 22.52 -14.17 12.93
C VAL A 147 23.38 -13.17 13.69
N ARG A 148 23.90 -13.58 14.86
CA ARG A 148 24.74 -12.72 15.71
C ARG A 148 26.09 -12.37 15.08
N GLU A 149 26.78 -13.38 14.52
CA GLU A 149 28.05 -13.13 13.82
C GLU A 149 27.87 -12.16 12.67
N ILE A 150 26.77 -12.30 11.92
CA ILE A 150 26.43 -11.40 10.84
C ILE A 150 26.16 -10.00 11.37
N MET A 151 25.41 -9.83 12.46
CA MET A 151 25.15 -8.54 13.09
C MET A 151 26.47 -7.85 13.49
N ILE A 152 27.30 -8.50 14.29
CA ILE A 152 28.61 -7.98 14.70
C ILE A 152 29.51 -7.66 13.50
N SER A 153 29.43 -8.47 12.45
CA SER A 153 30.20 -8.28 11.23
C SER A 153 29.75 -7.10 10.40
N LEU A 154 28.45 -6.77 10.41
CA LEU A 154 27.85 -5.75 9.55
C LEU A 154 27.58 -4.42 10.26
N GLU A 155 27.40 -4.41 11.59
CA GLU A 155 27.24 -3.17 12.38
C GLU A 155 28.43 -2.21 12.22
N LYS A 156 29.63 -2.72 12.09
CA LYS A 156 30.83 -1.91 11.82
C LYS A 156 30.80 -1.18 10.46
N TYR A 157 29.93 -1.60 9.55
CA TYR A 157 29.67 -0.94 8.28
C TYR A 157 28.43 -0.04 8.35
N GLY A 158 27.97 0.30 9.57
CA GLY A 158 26.88 1.24 9.82
C GLY A 158 25.49 0.65 9.57
N MET A 159 25.35 -0.68 9.48
CA MET A 159 24.05 -1.33 9.40
C MET A 159 23.39 -1.39 10.77
N THR A 160 22.10 -1.08 10.83
CA THR A 160 21.31 -1.25 12.04
C THR A 160 20.96 -2.73 12.25
N THR A 161 20.66 -3.11 13.48
CA THR A 161 20.23 -4.47 13.82
C THR A 161 19.07 -4.97 12.98
N ALA A 162 18.03 -4.11 12.77
CA ALA A 162 16.89 -4.44 11.92
C ALA A 162 17.29 -4.69 10.45
N GLU A 163 18.25 -3.94 9.94
CA GLU A 163 18.79 -4.14 8.59
C GLU A 163 19.59 -5.44 8.49
N CYS A 164 20.35 -5.81 9.53
CA CYS A 164 21.06 -7.08 9.58
C CYS A 164 20.10 -8.28 9.59
N VAL A 165 19.00 -8.18 10.32
CA VAL A 165 17.94 -9.21 10.31
C VAL A 165 17.31 -9.36 8.93
N LYS A 166 16.99 -8.27 8.25
CA LYS A 166 16.46 -8.32 6.86
C LYS A 166 17.45 -8.97 5.91
N ALA A 167 18.72 -8.61 6.01
CA ALA A 167 19.80 -9.18 5.21
C ALA A 167 19.96 -10.69 5.46
N PHE A 168 19.89 -11.09 6.73
CA PHE A 168 19.93 -12.51 7.10
C PHE A 168 18.74 -13.29 6.57
N ASN A 169 17.53 -12.74 6.68
CA ASN A 169 16.33 -13.39 6.15
C ASN A 169 16.40 -13.60 4.64
N ALA A 170 17.05 -12.69 3.92
CA ALA A 170 17.21 -12.78 2.46
C ALA A 170 18.35 -13.69 2.01
N PHE A 171 19.51 -13.62 2.68
CA PHE A 171 20.74 -14.27 2.21
C PHE A 171 21.22 -15.42 3.12
N GLY A 172 20.58 -15.60 4.28
CA GLY A 172 20.97 -16.62 5.27
C GLY A 172 22.35 -16.36 5.85
N VAL A 173 23.04 -17.43 6.20
CA VAL A 173 24.39 -17.41 6.81
C VAL A 173 25.47 -16.74 5.92
N ARG A 174 25.21 -16.59 4.64
CA ARG A 174 26.15 -15.94 3.69
C ARG A 174 25.94 -14.42 3.56
N ALA A 175 25.03 -13.84 4.34
CA ALA A 175 24.70 -12.41 4.21
C ALA A 175 25.93 -11.50 4.33
N ALA A 176 26.80 -11.75 5.31
CA ALA A 176 28.00 -10.94 5.51
C ALA A 176 28.97 -11.02 4.31
N ASP A 177 29.18 -12.21 3.74
CA ASP A 177 30.08 -12.38 2.59
C ASP A 177 29.49 -11.78 1.31
N ILE A 178 28.18 -11.93 1.11
CA ILE A 178 27.48 -11.34 -0.03
C ILE A 178 27.57 -9.82 0.04
N ILE A 179 27.27 -9.21 1.21
CA ILE A 179 27.29 -7.76 1.38
C ILE A 179 28.68 -7.17 1.24
N LYS A 180 29.72 -7.82 1.81
CA LYS A 180 31.11 -7.41 1.63
C LYS A 180 31.55 -7.42 0.17
N ARG A 181 31.10 -8.40 -0.61
CA ARG A 181 31.42 -8.50 -2.04
C ARG A 181 30.56 -7.60 -2.90
N ASN A 182 29.26 -7.52 -2.58
CA ASN A 182 28.27 -6.77 -3.36
C ASN A 182 27.21 -6.14 -2.42
N PRO A 183 27.46 -4.96 -1.85
CA PRO A 183 26.50 -4.27 -0.98
C PRO A 183 25.21 -3.92 -1.72
N TYR A 184 25.25 -3.76 -3.04
CA TYR A 184 24.07 -3.45 -3.86
C TYR A 184 23.11 -4.63 -4.02
N ALA A 185 23.47 -5.85 -3.58
CA ALA A 185 22.53 -6.95 -3.44
C ALA A 185 21.40 -6.62 -2.46
N LEU A 186 21.64 -5.70 -1.51
CA LEU A 186 20.62 -5.17 -0.59
C LEU A 186 19.49 -4.42 -1.29
N CYS A 187 19.71 -3.86 -2.50
CA CYS A 187 18.69 -3.22 -3.31
C CYS A 187 17.76 -4.23 -4.01
N GLY A 188 18.08 -5.53 -3.94
CA GLY A 188 17.32 -6.59 -4.59
C GLY A 188 15.92 -6.77 -4.02
N GLU A 189 15.04 -7.37 -4.84
CA GLU A 189 13.71 -7.78 -4.40
C GLU A 189 13.81 -8.74 -3.19
N GLY A 190 13.11 -8.40 -2.11
CA GLY A 190 13.10 -9.20 -0.87
C GLY A 190 13.94 -8.62 0.27
N VAL A 191 14.86 -7.69 0.00
CA VAL A 191 15.60 -6.94 1.03
C VAL A 191 15.10 -5.50 1.08
N GLY A 192 14.99 -4.84 -0.11
CA GLY A 192 14.29 -3.58 -0.27
C GLY A 192 15.01 -2.35 0.29
N PHE A 193 16.34 -2.36 0.33
CA PHE A 193 17.10 -1.15 0.71
C PHE A 193 17.12 -0.15 -0.46
N SER A 194 17.15 1.14 -0.13
CA SER A 194 17.35 2.17 -1.16
C SER A 194 18.77 2.11 -1.71
N PHE A 195 18.95 2.64 -2.93
CA PHE A 195 20.27 2.73 -3.56
C PHE A 195 21.23 3.57 -2.71
N GLU A 196 20.76 4.70 -2.17
CA GLU A 196 21.56 5.59 -1.31
C GLU A 196 22.01 4.87 -0.03
N ARG A 197 21.18 3.98 0.51
CA ARG A 197 21.55 3.21 1.70
C ARG A 197 22.63 2.17 1.37
N ALA A 198 22.54 1.53 0.22
CA ALA A 198 23.56 0.60 -0.27
C ALA A 198 24.88 1.33 -0.58
N GLU A 199 24.84 2.53 -1.15
CA GLU A 199 26.00 3.41 -1.35
C GLU A 199 26.69 3.72 0.00
N PHE A 200 25.91 4.14 1.00
CA PHE A 200 26.45 4.42 2.33
C PHE A 200 27.18 3.21 2.92
N ILE A 201 26.60 2.01 2.79
CA ILE A 201 27.24 0.78 3.29
C ILE A 201 28.49 0.43 2.47
N ALA A 202 28.44 0.63 1.14
CA ALA A 202 29.58 0.41 0.26
C ALA A 202 30.79 1.30 0.62
N ASP A 203 30.56 2.55 0.98
CA ASP A 203 31.57 3.50 1.40
C ASP A 203 32.22 3.14 2.75
N GLN A 204 31.58 2.34 3.59
CA GLN A 204 32.14 1.86 4.86
C GLN A 204 32.93 0.57 4.71
N LEU A 205 32.91 -0.08 3.56
CA LEU A 205 33.67 -1.32 3.33
C LEU A 205 35.16 -1.03 3.20
N PRO A 206 36.03 -1.95 3.71
CA PRO A 206 37.48 -1.77 3.63
C PRO A 206 38.00 -1.84 2.19
N ASP A 207 37.36 -2.65 1.36
CA ASP A 207 37.67 -2.81 -0.05
C ASP A 207 36.49 -2.27 -0.88
N PRO A 208 36.73 -1.42 -1.88
CA PRO A 208 35.68 -0.93 -2.74
C PRO A 208 35.05 -2.09 -3.52
N PRO A 209 33.71 -2.18 -3.57
CA PRO A 209 33.04 -3.21 -4.35
C PRO A 209 33.29 -3.02 -5.85
N ASP A 210 33.12 -4.12 -6.61
CA ASP A 210 33.17 -4.02 -8.07
C ASP A 210 32.16 -2.99 -8.60
N ASN A 211 32.67 -2.02 -9.37
CA ASN A 211 31.86 -0.93 -9.90
C ASN A 211 30.70 -1.42 -10.80
N GLY A 212 30.84 -2.59 -11.42
CA GLY A 212 29.75 -3.19 -12.21
C GLY A 212 28.48 -3.42 -11.39
N TYR A 213 28.59 -3.82 -10.13
CA TYR A 213 27.43 -4.00 -9.24
C TYR A 213 26.75 -2.64 -8.94
N ARG A 214 27.55 -1.59 -8.75
CA ARG A 214 27.05 -0.24 -8.53
C ARG A 214 26.30 0.28 -9.75
N LEU A 215 26.89 0.15 -10.94
CA LEU A 215 26.28 0.57 -12.21
C LEU A 215 24.95 -0.15 -12.46
N GLN A 216 24.93 -1.47 -12.31
CA GLN A 216 23.72 -2.26 -12.51
C GLN A 216 22.62 -1.90 -11.51
N ALA A 217 22.96 -1.71 -10.23
CA ALA A 217 21.99 -1.32 -9.21
C ALA A 217 21.42 0.09 -9.46
N GLY A 218 22.25 1.04 -9.89
CA GLY A 218 21.83 2.39 -10.22
C GLY A 218 20.87 2.45 -11.41
N VAL A 219 21.14 1.70 -12.47
CA VAL A 219 20.22 1.58 -13.61
C VAL A 219 18.87 1.02 -13.17
N LEU A 220 18.87 -0.05 -12.36
CA LEU A 220 17.63 -0.65 -11.83
C LEU A 220 16.91 0.29 -10.86
N HIS A 221 17.64 1.08 -10.07
CA HIS A 221 17.05 2.11 -9.21
C HIS A 221 16.29 3.15 -10.03
N VAL A 222 16.89 3.68 -11.11
CA VAL A 222 16.22 4.62 -12.02
C VAL A 222 14.98 3.99 -12.66
N MET A 223 15.05 2.72 -13.08
CA MET A 223 13.88 1.99 -13.59
C MET A 223 12.77 1.89 -12.53
N SER A 224 13.10 1.50 -11.30
CA SER A 224 12.14 1.37 -10.20
C SER A 224 11.54 2.72 -9.79
N HIS A 225 12.34 3.80 -9.81
CA HIS A 225 11.84 5.15 -9.59
C HIS A 225 10.79 5.56 -10.64
N ASN A 226 11.05 5.26 -11.91
CA ASN A 226 10.08 5.53 -12.99
C ASN A 226 8.82 4.69 -12.89
N LEU A 227 8.93 3.44 -12.45
CA LEU A 227 7.77 2.58 -12.12
C LEU A 227 6.90 3.24 -11.04
N SER A 228 7.52 3.78 -9.98
CA SER A 228 6.81 4.52 -8.91
C SER A 228 6.13 5.80 -9.42
N ASN A 229 6.60 6.38 -10.53
CA ASN A 229 5.94 7.47 -11.24
C ASN A 229 4.82 7.00 -12.20
N GLY A 230 4.54 5.70 -12.24
CA GLY A 230 3.45 5.08 -12.99
C GLY A 230 3.81 4.61 -14.40
N HIS A 231 5.08 4.71 -14.82
CA HIS A 231 5.53 4.15 -16.09
C HIS A 231 5.65 2.62 -15.98
N THR A 232 5.33 1.88 -17.04
CA THR A 232 5.60 0.44 -17.14
C THR A 232 6.89 0.15 -17.88
N CYS A 233 7.28 1.07 -18.76
CA CYS A 233 8.49 1.00 -19.56
C CYS A 233 9.09 2.39 -19.77
N ILE A 234 10.35 2.43 -20.13
CA ILE A 234 11.07 3.68 -20.42
C ILE A 234 11.82 3.54 -21.73
N PRO A 235 11.77 4.53 -22.65
CA PRO A 235 12.64 4.54 -23.81
C PRO A 235 14.11 4.48 -23.40
N ARG A 236 14.90 3.60 -24.05
CA ARG A 236 16.31 3.35 -23.72
C ARG A 236 17.12 4.65 -23.63
N GLU A 237 16.98 5.55 -24.59
CA GLU A 237 17.70 6.82 -24.65
C GLU A 237 17.32 7.78 -23.51
N LYS A 238 16.18 7.59 -22.84
CA LYS A 238 15.79 8.38 -21.67
C LYS A 238 16.39 7.87 -20.36
N MET A 239 17.03 6.72 -20.40
CA MET A 239 17.76 6.19 -19.25
C MET A 239 19.16 6.79 -19.14
N PHE A 240 19.78 7.23 -20.24
CA PHE A 240 21.20 7.62 -20.26
C PHE A 240 21.51 8.77 -19.32
N ALA A 241 20.93 9.94 -19.52
CA ALA A 241 21.25 11.13 -18.73
C ALA A 241 20.94 10.96 -17.22
N PRO A 242 19.77 10.47 -16.78
CA PRO A 242 19.51 10.27 -15.36
C PRO A 242 20.44 9.24 -14.69
N CYS A 243 20.79 8.16 -15.40
CA CYS A 243 21.72 7.16 -14.87
C CYS A 243 23.16 7.69 -14.84
N ALA A 244 23.60 8.40 -15.87
CA ALA A 244 24.92 9.00 -15.92
C ALA A 244 25.11 10.05 -14.80
N GLU A 245 24.10 10.88 -14.54
CA GLU A 245 24.11 11.85 -13.43
C GLU A 245 24.15 11.13 -12.06
N LEU A 246 23.26 10.17 -11.82
CA LEU A 246 23.21 9.41 -10.55
C LEU A 246 24.53 8.69 -10.25
N LEU A 247 25.12 8.07 -11.28
CA LEU A 247 26.29 7.21 -11.16
C LEU A 247 27.62 7.94 -11.37
N SER A 248 27.56 9.24 -11.71
CA SER A 248 28.76 10.06 -12.07
C SER A 248 29.62 9.38 -13.14
N THR A 249 28.99 8.89 -14.21
CA THR A 249 29.62 8.17 -15.33
C THR A 249 29.19 8.77 -16.68
N ASN A 250 29.66 8.22 -17.79
CA ASN A 250 29.22 8.63 -19.13
C ASN A 250 28.07 7.76 -19.64
N GLU A 251 27.38 8.24 -20.68
CA GLU A 251 26.23 7.56 -21.26
C GLU A 251 26.60 6.23 -21.94
N GLU A 252 27.81 6.11 -22.50
CA GLU A 252 28.31 4.87 -23.13
C GLU A 252 28.43 3.73 -22.09
N THR A 253 28.96 4.04 -20.90
CA THR A 253 29.00 3.06 -19.79
C THR A 253 27.62 2.63 -19.35
N VAL A 254 26.66 3.57 -19.30
CA VAL A 254 25.26 3.25 -18.98
C VAL A 254 24.66 2.31 -20.04
N ASP A 255 24.92 2.59 -21.32
CA ASP A 255 24.40 1.80 -22.43
C ASP A 255 24.91 0.35 -22.39
N ILE A 256 26.22 0.15 -22.16
CA ILE A 256 26.84 -1.17 -21.95
C ILE A 256 26.19 -1.88 -20.73
N THR A 257 26.01 -1.17 -19.63
CA THR A 257 25.38 -1.75 -18.42
C THR A 257 23.93 -2.19 -18.68
N ILE A 258 23.19 -1.44 -19.49
CA ILE A 258 21.83 -1.84 -19.91
C ILE A 258 21.88 -3.15 -20.71
N ASP A 259 22.81 -3.30 -21.64
CA ASP A 259 22.97 -4.54 -22.42
C ASP A 259 23.32 -5.75 -21.52
N GLU A 260 24.20 -5.56 -20.52
CA GLU A 260 24.49 -6.59 -19.51
C GLU A 260 23.24 -6.99 -18.71
N LEU A 261 22.41 -6.02 -18.33
CA LEU A 261 21.17 -6.27 -17.60
C LEU A 261 20.12 -6.98 -18.46
N ILE A 262 20.06 -6.68 -19.75
CA ILE A 262 19.22 -7.40 -20.72
C ILE A 262 19.75 -8.83 -20.88
N GLY A 263 21.07 -8.99 -21.09
CA GLY A 263 21.69 -10.29 -21.25
C GLY A 263 21.55 -11.20 -20.04
N SER A 264 21.50 -10.63 -18.83
CA SER A 264 21.24 -11.36 -17.57
C SER A 264 19.75 -11.56 -17.24
N GLY A 265 18.82 -11.04 -18.07
CA GLY A 265 17.37 -11.13 -17.85
C GLY A 265 16.85 -10.24 -16.71
N ARG A 266 17.65 -9.28 -16.24
CA ARG A 266 17.24 -8.31 -15.20
C ARG A 266 16.49 -7.11 -15.77
N LEU A 267 16.63 -6.86 -17.08
CA LEU A 267 15.81 -5.97 -17.90
C LEU A 267 15.30 -6.73 -19.12
N VAL A 268 14.16 -6.29 -19.64
CA VAL A 268 13.60 -6.77 -20.90
C VAL A 268 13.53 -5.59 -21.86
N SER A 269 13.94 -5.81 -23.11
CA SER A 269 13.87 -4.82 -24.19
C SER A 269 12.75 -5.24 -25.17
N GLU A 270 11.96 -4.25 -25.61
CA GLU A 270 10.91 -4.42 -26.62
C GLU A 270 10.90 -3.22 -27.57
N PHE A 271 10.72 -3.49 -28.87
CA PHE A 271 10.61 -2.44 -29.89
C PHE A 271 9.15 -2.06 -30.12
N ILE A 272 8.81 -0.82 -29.82
CA ILE A 272 7.49 -0.23 -29.99
C ILE A 272 7.61 0.97 -30.93
N ASP A 273 6.91 0.97 -32.04
CA ASP A 273 6.96 2.07 -33.04
C ASP A 273 8.39 2.48 -33.44
N ASN A 274 9.26 1.50 -33.73
CA ASN A 274 10.69 1.66 -34.08
C ASN A 274 11.56 2.31 -32.98
N ARG A 275 11.12 2.26 -31.74
CA ARG A 275 11.84 2.77 -30.58
C ARG A 275 12.01 1.68 -29.54
N GLU A 276 13.19 1.56 -28.98
CA GLU A 276 13.48 0.55 -27.95
C GLU A 276 13.00 1.01 -26.59
N PHE A 277 12.25 0.16 -25.90
CA PHE A 277 11.76 0.38 -24.53
C PHE A 277 12.30 -0.70 -23.59
N LEU A 278 12.65 -0.28 -22.39
CA LEU A 278 13.16 -1.11 -21.32
C LEU A 278 12.08 -1.33 -20.26
N PHE A 279 12.02 -2.55 -19.75
CA PHE A 279 11.05 -2.99 -18.73
C PHE A 279 11.74 -3.73 -17.60
N LEU A 280 11.17 -3.65 -16.41
CA LEU A 280 11.40 -4.67 -15.40
C LEU A 280 10.64 -5.96 -15.78
N PRO A 281 11.25 -7.15 -15.62
CA PRO A 281 10.69 -8.40 -16.15
C PRO A 281 9.27 -8.72 -15.68
N HIS A 282 8.96 -8.46 -14.40
CA HIS A 282 7.63 -8.72 -13.84
C HIS A 282 6.56 -7.80 -14.44
N ILE A 283 6.91 -6.55 -14.77
CA ILE A 283 6.00 -5.59 -15.40
C ILE A 283 5.77 -5.93 -16.87
N TYR A 284 6.84 -6.28 -17.60
CA TYR A 284 6.72 -6.78 -18.96
C TYR A 284 5.77 -7.98 -19.04
N LYS A 285 5.98 -8.95 -18.15
CA LYS A 285 5.12 -10.13 -18.04
C LYS A 285 3.66 -9.73 -17.75
N ALA A 286 3.43 -8.79 -16.83
CA ALA A 286 2.09 -8.35 -16.48
C ALA A 286 1.36 -7.70 -17.66
N GLU A 287 2.01 -6.82 -18.44
CA GLU A 287 1.40 -6.21 -19.62
C GLU A 287 1.15 -7.23 -20.73
N LYS A 288 2.15 -8.04 -21.04
CA LYS A 288 2.05 -9.04 -22.10
C LYS A 288 0.98 -10.08 -21.80
N SER A 289 1.00 -10.67 -20.60
CA SER A 289 -0.01 -11.67 -20.20
C SER A 289 -1.41 -11.07 -20.13
N SER A 290 -1.56 -9.81 -19.71
CA SER A 290 -2.85 -9.12 -19.73
C SER A 290 -3.38 -8.96 -21.15
N ALA A 291 -2.54 -8.54 -22.09
CA ALA A 291 -2.91 -8.41 -23.50
C ALA A 291 -3.29 -9.75 -24.11
N GLU A 292 -2.49 -10.80 -23.88
CA GLU A 292 -2.75 -12.17 -24.37
C GLU A 292 -4.08 -12.69 -23.83
N ARG A 293 -4.35 -12.49 -22.53
CA ARG A 293 -5.59 -12.94 -21.92
C ARG A 293 -6.81 -12.19 -22.47
N MET A 294 -6.69 -10.87 -22.67
CA MET A 294 -7.75 -10.08 -23.31
C MET A 294 -8.00 -10.51 -24.77
N LYS A 295 -6.95 -10.76 -25.55
CA LYS A 295 -7.08 -11.33 -26.91
C LYS A 295 -7.75 -12.70 -26.89
N GLN A 296 -7.44 -13.54 -25.91
CA GLN A 296 -8.07 -14.84 -25.75
C GLN A 296 -9.58 -14.72 -25.52
N ILE A 297 -10.00 -13.77 -24.65
CA ILE A 297 -11.43 -13.50 -24.40
C ILE A 297 -12.11 -12.98 -25.67
N LEU A 298 -11.44 -12.11 -26.44
CA LEU A 298 -11.96 -11.60 -27.71
C LEU A 298 -12.09 -12.68 -28.76
N ARG A 299 -11.13 -13.62 -28.83
CA ARG A 299 -11.13 -14.72 -29.80
C ARG A 299 -12.15 -15.82 -29.46
N PHE A 300 -12.35 -16.04 -28.14
CA PHE A 300 -13.29 -17.04 -27.61
C PHE A 300 -14.25 -16.33 -26.62
N PRO A 301 -15.17 -15.50 -27.16
CA PRO A 301 -16.05 -14.73 -26.30
C PRO A 301 -16.98 -15.67 -25.52
N PRO A 302 -17.42 -15.25 -24.33
CA PRO A 302 -18.48 -15.96 -23.59
C PRO A 302 -19.70 -16.17 -24.46
N ALA A 303 -20.41 -17.27 -24.25
CA ALA A 303 -21.63 -17.58 -25.02
C ALA A 303 -22.65 -16.42 -24.82
N GLY A 304 -22.79 -15.59 -25.83
CA GLY A 304 -23.77 -14.50 -25.89
C GLY A 304 -25.10 -15.00 -26.36
N ARG A 305 -26.15 -14.26 -26.03
CA ARG A 305 -27.48 -14.41 -26.61
C ARG A 305 -27.96 -13.09 -27.15
N LYS A 306 -28.86 -13.10 -28.12
CA LYS A 306 -29.49 -11.85 -28.56
C LYS A 306 -30.28 -11.24 -27.38
N ALA A 307 -29.95 -10.01 -27.01
CA ALA A 307 -30.76 -9.27 -26.09
C ALA A 307 -32.09 -8.91 -26.73
N ALA A 308 -33.19 -9.26 -26.09
CA ALA A 308 -34.50 -8.87 -26.58
C ALA A 308 -34.88 -7.50 -26.01
N ASP A 309 -35.28 -6.56 -26.84
CA ASP A 309 -35.75 -5.24 -26.40
C ASP A 309 -36.85 -5.36 -25.35
N ARG A 310 -37.68 -6.40 -25.45
CA ARG A 310 -38.75 -6.70 -24.46
C ARG A 310 -38.21 -6.93 -23.05
N GLU A 311 -37.02 -7.47 -22.90
CA GLU A 311 -36.42 -7.69 -21.56
C GLU A 311 -35.95 -6.38 -20.95
N ILE A 312 -35.33 -5.51 -21.78
CA ILE A 312 -34.95 -4.17 -21.34
C ILE A 312 -36.19 -3.36 -20.97
N ASP A 313 -37.24 -3.39 -21.82
CA ASP A 313 -38.52 -2.72 -21.55
C ASP A 313 -39.19 -3.23 -20.26
N ARG A 314 -39.05 -4.54 -19.96
CA ARG A 314 -39.54 -5.13 -18.70
C ARG A 314 -38.78 -4.55 -17.50
N ILE A 315 -37.46 -4.42 -17.58
CA ILE A 315 -36.63 -3.83 -16.51
C ILE A 315 -36.97 -2.35 -16.35
N GLU A 316 -37.12 -1.60 -17.44
CA GLU A 316 -37.54 -0.21 -17.40
C GLU A 316 -38.86 -0.04 -16.65
N LYS A 317 -39.85 -0.86 -16.97
CA LYS A 317 -41.17 -0.81 -16.32
C LYS A 317 -41.08 -1.21 -14.86
N LYS A 318 -40.28 -2.25 -14.52
CA LYS A 318 -40.11 -2.72 -13.13
C LYS A 318 -39.45 -1.68 -12.26
N ASN A 319 -38.44 -0.96 -12.78
CA ASN A 319 -37.64 0.00 -12.04
C ASN A 319 -38.17 1.45 -12.17
N GLY A 320 -39.21 1.68 -12.99
CA GLY A 320 -39.76 3.04 -13.21
C GLY A 320 -38.78 4.00 -13.90
N ILE A 321 -37.87 3.46 -14.73
CA ILE A 321 -36.83 4.24 -15.42
C ILE A 321 -36.95 4.05 -16.93
N LYS A 322 -36.28 4.92 -17.68
CA LYS A 322 -36.10 4.77 -19.12
C LYS A 322 -34.64 4.95 -19.45
N TYR A 323 -34.04 3.96 -20.10
CA TYR A 323 -32.65 4.01 -20.52
C TYR A 323 -32.50 4.91 -21.76
N GLY A 324 -31.42 5.70 -21.80
CA GLY A 324 -31.00 6.39 -23.01
C GLY A 324 -30.43 5.41 -24.06
N ASP A 325 -30.23 5.86 -25.29
CA ASP A 325 -29.79 5.03 -26.40
C ASP A 325 -28.41 4.39 -26.13
N LEU A 326 -27.47 5.15 -25.58
CA LEU A 326 -26.14 4.63 -25.22
C LEU A 326 -26.20 3.64 -24.05
N GLN A 327 -27.10 3.83 -23.10
CA GLN A 327 -27.29 2.89 -22.00
C GLN A 327 -27.88 1.56 -22.51
N ARG A 328 -28.91 1.63 -23.37
CA ARG A 328 -29.47 0.44 -24.03
C ARG A 328 -28.39 -0.29 -24.83
N LYS A 329 -27.58 0.45 -25.62
CA LYS A 329 -26.46 -0.11 -26.36
C LYS A 329 -25.47 -0.83 -25.46
N ALA A 330 -25.13 -0.27 -24.30
CA ALA A 330 -24.23 -0.89 -23.32
C ALA A 330 -24.81 -2.21 -22.78
N ILE A 331 -26.09 -2.20 -22.41
CA ILE A 331 -26.80 -3.41 -21.91
C ILE A 331 -26.80 -4.50 -23.00
N VAL A 332 -27.17 -4.15 -24.22
CA VAL A 332 -27.18 -5.10 -25.35
C VAL A 332 -25.77 -5.65 -25.59
N THR A 333 -24.75 -4.80 -25.63
CA THR A 333 -23.37 -5.22 -25.83
C THR A 333 -22.89 -6.18 -24.74
N ALA A 334 -23.22 -5.91 -23.47
CA ALA A 334 -22.88 -6.77 -22.34
C ALA A 334 -23.50 -8.18 -22.47
N ILE A 335 -24.75 -8.27 -22.91
CA ILE A 335 -25.47 -9.53 -23.07
C ILE A 335 -24.98 -10.30 -24.30
N GLU A 336 -24.78 -9.62 -25.42
CA GLU A 336 -24.41 -10.27 -26.69
C GLU A 336 -22.94 -10.67 -26.76
N ARG A 337 -22.04 -9.82 -26.24
CA ARG A 337 -20.59 -10.04 -26.33
C ARG A 337 -19.95 -10.58 -25.06
N GLY A 338 -20.58 -10.35 -23.89
CA GLY A 338 -20.03 -10.75 -22.61
C GLY A 338 -18.72 -10.06 -22.22
N LEU A 339 -18.25 -9.08 -23.01
CA LEU A 339 -17.10 -8.24 -22.75
C LEU A 339 -17.45 -6.80 -23.09
N LEU A 340 -17.27 -5.89 -22.14
CA LEU A 340 -17.61 -4.46 -22.30
C LEU A 340 -16.75 -3.59 -21.40
N ILE A 341 -16.28 -2.46 -21.94
CA ILE A 341 -15.84 -1.31 -21.17
C ILE A 341 -16.96 -0.27 -21.21
N LEU A 342 -17.49 0.08 -20.03
CA LEU A 342 -18.49 1.15 -19.85
C LEU A 342 -17.79 2.36 -19.23
N THR A 343 -17.66 3.45 -19.99
CA THR A 343 -17.03 4.68 -19.51
C THR A 343 -17.97 5.87 -19.61
N GLY A 344 -17.62 6.97 -18.96
CA GLY A 344 -18.38 8.22 -19.00
C GLY A 344 -18.19 9.04 -17.74
N GLY A 345 -18.51 10.33 -17.82
CA GLY A 345 -18.39 11.30 -16.73
C GLY A 345 -19.47 11.17 -15.63
N PRO A 346 -19.49 12.11 -14.67
CA PRO A 346 -20.52 12.15 -13.64
C PRO A 346 -21.89 12.46 -14.25
N GLY A 347 -22.95 11.88 -13.67
CA GLY A 347 -24.33 12.11 -14.11
C GLY A 347 -24.76 11.44 -15.42
N THR A 348 -23.89 10.61 -16.04
CA THR A 348 -24.21 9.89 -17.29
C THR A 348 -24.94 8.56 -17.07
N GLY A 349 -25.14 8.14 -15.81
CA GLY A 349 -25.93 6.97 -15.46
C GLY A 349 -25.20 5.63 -15.58
N LYS A 350 -23.86 5.61 -15.42
CA LYS A 350 -23.06 4.36 -15.36
C LYS A 350 -23.65 3.33 -14.40
N THR A 351 -23.97 3.76 -13.19
CA THR A 351 -24.55 2.90 -12.14
C THR A 351 -25.92 2.33 -12.52
N THR A 352 -26.78 3.17 -13.14
CA THR A 352 -28.10 2.73 -13.61
C THR A 352 -27.97 1.68 -14.70
N THR A 353 -27.04 1.87 -15.63
CA THR A 353 -26.72 0.92 -16.70
C THR A 353 -26.18 -0.39 -16.14
N LEU A 354 -25.26 -0.30 -15.16
CA LEU A 354 -24.68 -1.45 -14.48
C LEU A 354 -25.75 -2.29 -13.79
N ASN A 355 -26.70 -1.66 -13.09
CA ASN A 355 -27.81 -2.36 -12.46
C ASN A 355 -28.71 -3.08 -13.48
N GLY A 356 -28.91 -2.48 -14.65
CA GLY A 356 -29.62 -3.15 -15.76
C GLY A 356 -28.91 -4.39 -16.27
N ILE A 357 -27.58 -4.31 -16.47
CA ILE A 357 -26.75 -5.45 -16.88
C ILE A 357 -26.79 -6.54 -15.80
N LEU A 358 -26.59 -6.17 -14.54
CA LEU A 358 -26.60 -7.09 -13.40
C LEU A 358 -27.91 -7.86 -13.32
N GLN A 359 -29.05 -7.17 -13.43
CA GLN A 359 -30.36 -7.79 -13.37
C GLN A 359 -30.60 -8.79 -14.51
N LEU A 360 -30.15 -8.48 -15.74
CA LEU A 360 -30.24 -9.43 -16.86
C LEU A 360 -29.34 -10.64 -16.67
N PHE A 361 -28.15 -10.48 -16.13
CA PHE A 361 -27.27 -11.61 -15.81
C PHE A 361 -27.88 -12.52 -14.74
N GLU A 362 -28.51 -11.93 -13.70
CA GLU A 362 -29.23 -12.68 -12.67
C GLU A 362 -30.49 -13.40 -13.22
N ASP A 363 -31.27 -12.73 -14.10
CA ASP A 363 -32.41 -13.31 -14.79
C ASP A 363 -31.99 -14.51 -15.69
N ASP A 364 -30.75 -14.46 -16.24
CA ASP A 364 -30.13 -15.59 -16.97
C ASP A 364 -29.58 -16.68 -16.04
N GLY A 365 -29.68 -16.52 -14.71
CA GLY A 365 -29.18 -17.47 -13.72
C GLY A 365 -27.65 -17.50 -13.57
N LEU A 366 -26.96 -16.46 -14.04
CA LEU A 366 -25.50 -16.38 -13.95
C LEU A 366 -25.05 -16.07 -12.52
N LYS A 367 -23.98 -16.72 -12.07
CA LYS A 367 -23.29 -16.37 -10.84
C LYS A 367 -22.41 -15.14 -11.09
N VAL A 368 -22.85 -13.97 -10.59
CA VAL A 368 -22.17 -12.70 -10.81
C VAL A 368 -21.32 -12.34 -9.58
N ALA A 369 -20.07 -11.98 -9.80
CA ALA A 369 -19.19 -11.37 -8.80
C ALA A 369 -19.04 -9.88 -9.07
N LEU A 370 -19.17 -9.07 -8.02
CA LEU A 370 -18.99 -7.62 -8.07
C LEU A 370 -17.69 -7.25 -7.36
N ALA A 371 -16.85 -6.43 -7.99
CA ALA A 371 -15.59 -6.02 -7.39
C ALA A 371 -15.20 -4.58 -7.73
N ALA A 372 -14.42 -3.97 -6.83
CA ALA A 372 -13.84 -2.65 -7.01
C ALA A 372 -12.41 -2.61 -6.40
N PRO A 373 -11.55 -1.66 -6.78
CA PRO A 373 -10.18 -1.60 -6.28
C PRO A 373 -10.06 -1.26 -4.79
N THR A 374 -11.00 -0.50 -4.24
CA THR A 374 -10.96 -0.04 -2.83
C THR A 374 -12.16 -0.52 -2.03
N GLY A 375 -12.00 -0.61 -0.69
CA GLY A 375 -13.08 -1.01 0.22
C GLY A 375 -14.31 -0.12 0.12
N ARG A 376 -14.11 1.20 0.02
CA ARG A 376 -15.21 2.17 -0.12
C ARG A 376 -15.93 2.08 -1.45
N ALA A 377 -15.21 1.89 -2.56
CA ALA A 377 -15.83 1.68 -3.85
C ALA A 377 -16.64 0.38 -3.86
N ALA A 378 -16.15 -0.69 -3.25
CA ALA A 378 -16.87 -1.94 -3.09
C ALA A 378 -18.13 -1.77 -2.20
N LYS A 379 -18.02 -1.06 -1.06
CA LYS A 379 -19.17 -0.74 -0.20
C LYS A 379 -20.23 0.05 -0.96
N ARG A 380 -19.82 1.12 -1.66
CA ARG A 380 -20.73 1.90 -2.51
C ARG A 380 -21.41 1.05 -3.57
N MET A 381 -20.64 0.18 -4.25
CA MET A 381 -21.18 -0.75 -5.24
C MET A 381 -22.24 -1.66 -4.62
N SER A 382 -21.99 -2.16 -3.38
CA SER A 382 -22.97 -2.98 -2.66
C SER A 382 -24.24 -2.20 -2.34
N GLU A 383 -24.13 -0.97 -1.85
CA GLU A 383 -25.29 -0.10 -1.52
C GLU A 383 -26.15 0.19 -2.74
N VAL A 384 -25.53 0.49 -3.88
CA VAL A 384 -26.25 0.89 -5.11
C VAL A 384 -26.83 -0.30 -5.86
N THR A 385 -26.18 -1.47 -5.80
CA THR A 385 -26.67 -2.68 -6.49
C THR A 385 -27.58 -3.53 -5.60
N GLY A 386 -27.53 -3.35 -4.29
CA GLY A 386 -28.18 -4.23 -3.31
C GLY A 386 -27.56 -5.64 -3.28
N ARG A 387 -26.32 -5.79 -3.76
CA ARG A 387 -25.60 -7.07 -3.83
C ARG A 387 -24.22 -6.95 -3.17
N PRO A 388 -23.69 -7.99 -2.54
CA PRO A 388 -22.38 -7.93 -1.93
C PRO A 388 -21.29 -7.75 -2.99
N ALA A 389 -20.52 -6.69 -2.86
CA ALA A 389 -19.31 -6.44 -3.65
C ALA A 389 -18.07 -6.57 -2.76
N LYS A 390 -16.95 -7.00 -3.35
CA LYS A 390 -15.67 -7.19 -2.66
C LYS A 390 -14.60 -6.27 -3.26
N THR A 391 -13.53 -6.03 -2.52
CA THR A 391 -12.32 -5.49 -3.18
C THR A 391 -11.73 -6.55 -4.11
N ILE A 392 -11.01 -6.13 -5.17
CA ILE A 392 -10.32 -7.07 -6.08
C ILE A 392 -9.40 -7.99 -5.27
N HIS A 393 -8.67 -7.46 -4.29
CA HIS A 393 -7.81 -8.24 -3.41
C HIS A 393 -8.57 -9.33 -2.62
N ARG A 394 -9.72 -8.98 -2.04
CA ARG A 394 -10.57 -9.97 -1.35
C ARG A 394 -11.23 -10.97 -2.30
N LEU A 395 -11.55 -10.54 -3.53
CA LEU A 395 -12.08 -11.45 -4.55
C LEU A 395 -11.02 -12.48 -4.95
N LEU A 396 -9.74 -12.05 -5.02
CA LEU A 396 -8.61 -12.90 -5.34
C LEU A 396 -8.08 -13.69 -4.13
N GLU A 397 -8.69 -13.53 -2.94
CA GLU A 397 -8.28 -14.20 -1.70
C GLU A 397 -6.80 -13.98 -1.43
N VAL A 398 -6.44 -12.69 -1.24
CA VAL A 398 -5.04 -12.30 -1.00
C VAL A 398 -4.53 -12.88 0.32
N GLU A 399 -3.35 -13.49 0.24
CA GLU A 399 -2.50 -13.86 1.36
C GLU A 399 -1.20 -13.06 1.26
N TRP A 400 -0.56 -12.76 2.37
CA TRP A 400 0.70 -12.02 2.37
C TRP A 400 1.85 -12.97 2.64
N ASP A 401 2.88 -12.90 1.81
CA ASP A 401 4.09 -13.68 2.07
C ASP A 401 4.93 -13.03 3.19
N LYS A 402 6.01 -13.71 3.59
CA LYS A 402 6.94 -13.25 4.63
C LYS A 402 7.65 -11.92 4.30
N HIS A 403 7.44 -11.38 3.10
CA HIS A 403 8.05 -10.14 2.59
C HIS A 403 7.00 -9.07 2.26
N ASP A 404 5.80 -9.15 2.87
CA ASP A 404 4.67 -8.23 2.62
C ASP A 404 4.25 -8.13 1.14
N ARG A 405 4.45 -9.21 0.35
CA ARG A 405 3.99 -9.25 -1.03
C ARG A 405 2.64 -9.97 -1.12
N PRO A 406 1.68 -9.41 -1.85
CA PRO A 406 0.40 -10.07 -2.03
C PRO A 406 0.58 -11.33 -2.89
N GLN A 407 0.16 -12.45 -2.35
CA GLN A 407 -0.03 -13.69 -3.10
C GLN A 407 -1.53 -13.93 -3.20
N PHE A 408 -1.99 -14.35 -4.37
CA PHE A 408 -3.40 -14.57 -4.61
C PHE A 408 -3.70 -16.07 -4.68
N SER A 409 -4.55 -16.56 -3.79
CA SER A 409 -5.02 -17.95 -3.79
C SER A 409 -5.86 -18.24 -5.03
N ARG A 410 -6.55 -17.21 -5.58
CA ARG A 410 -7.26 -17.28 -6.85
C ARG A 410 -6.31 -16.91 -7.99
N ASN A 411 -6.12 -17.85 -8.93
CA ASN A 411 -5.22 -17.76 -10.07
C ASN A 411 -5.62 -18.76 -11.16
N ALA A 412 -4.80 -18.96 -12.17
CA ALA A 412 -5.09 -19.88 -13.28
C ALA A 412 -5.35 -21.34 -12.84
N ARG A 413 -4.77 -21.80 -11.71
CA ARG A 413 -4.97 -23.14 -11.16
C ARG A 413 -6.19 -23.24 -10.24
N ASN A 414 -6.60 -22.13 -9.66
CA ASN A 414 -7.75 -22.01 -8.77
C ASN A 414 -8.57 -20.78 -9.18
N PRO A 415 -9.29 -20.83 -10.32
CA PRO A 415 -9.99 -19.67 -10.85
C PRO A 415 -11.16 -19.23 -9.96
N LEU A 416 -11.67 -18.03 -10.23
CA LEU A 416 -12.85 -17.49 -9.56
C LEU A 416 -14.07 -18.38 -9.82
N ASP A 417 -14.89 -18.56 -8.78
CA ASP A 417 -16.17 -19.25 -8.92
C ASP A 417 -17.26 -18.25 -9.33
N ALA A 418 -17.17 -17.76 -10.57
CA ALA A 418 -18.09 -16.78 -11.15
C ALA A 418 -18.24 -17.02 -12.66
N GLN A 419 -19.45 -16.78 -13.20
CA GLN A 419 -19.77 -16.83 -14.62
C GLN A 419 -19.78 -15.43 -15.27
N ALA A 420 -19.90 -14.41 -14.44
CA ALA A 420 -19.75 -13.01 -14.83
C ALA A 420 -19.05 -12.24 -13.73
N VAL A 421 -18.18 -11.32 -14.10
CA VAL A 421 -17.54 -10.38 -13.17
C VAL A 421 -17.80 -8.96 -13.65
N ILE A 422 -18.18 -8.09 -12.73
CA ILE A 422 -18.31 -6.66 -12.95
C ILE A 422 -17.26 -5.96 -12.09
N LEU A 423 -16.34 -5.24 -12.75
CA LEU A 423 -15.32 -4.41 -12.11
C LEU A 423 -15.70 -2.95 -12.22
N ASP A 424 -15.86 -2.27 -11.10
CA ASP A 424 -16.09 -0.81 -11.07
C ASP A 424 -14.79 -0.06 -10.68
N GLU A 425 -14.75 1.24 -10.97
CA GLU A 425 -13.59 2.14 -10.72
C GLU A 425 -12.29 1.62 -11.34
N LEU A 426 -12.35 1.07 -12.56
CA LEU A 426 -11.18 0.50 -13.26
C LEU A 426 -10.05 1.51 -13.48
N SER A 427 -10.33 2.81 -13.50
CA SER A 427 -9.33 3.87 -13.56
C SER A 427 -8.28 3.81 -12.45
N MET A 428 -8.59 3.17 -11.32
CA MET A 428 -7.69 3.00 -10.18
C MET A 428 -6.88 1.70 -10.20
N VAL A 429 -7.10 0.80 -11.17
CA VAL A 429 -6.47 -0.52 -11.23
C VAL A 429 -5.18 -0.43 -12.03
N ASP A 430 -4.04 -0.76 -11.39
CA ASP A 430 -2.74 -0.84 -12.05
C ASP A 430 -2.56 -2.15 -12.83
N ILE A 431 -1.48 -2.22 -13.61
CA ILE A 431 -1.26 -3.37 -14.51
C ILE A 431 -0.99 -4.67 -13.74
N THR A 432 -0.37 -4.60 -12.57
CA THR A 432 -0.02 -5.78 -11.78
C THR A 432 -1.27 -6.43 -11.20
N LEU A 433 -2.13 -5.61 -10.59
CA LEU A 433 -3.41 -6.08 -10.05
C LEU A 433 -4.35 -6.56 -11.16
N PHE A 434 -4.37 -5.87 -12.31
CA PHE A 434 -5.16 -6.27 -13.45
C PHE A 434 -4.71 -7.61 -14.04
N SER A 435 -3.40 -7.81 -14.17
CA SER A 435 -2.81 -9.08 -14.63
C SER A 435 -3.20 -10.24 -13.70
N SER A 436 -3.06 -10.06 -12.39
CA SER A 436 -3.46 -11.07 -11.39
C SER A 436 -4.95 -11.39 -11.44
N PHE A 437 -5.78 -10.36 -11.65
CA PHE A 437 -7.22 -10.54 -11.81
C PHE A 437 -7.56 -11.34 -13.07
N LEU A 438 -6.96 -11.01 -14.21
CA LEU A 438 -7.20 -11.73 -15.46
C LEU A 438 -6.71 -13.18 -15.40
N GLU A 439 -5.63 -13.46 -14.68
CA GLU A 439 -5.13 -14.81 -14.45
C GLU A 439 -6.16 -15.67 -13.69
N ALA A 440 -6.86 -15.08 -12.72
CA ALA A 440 -7.89 -15.75 -11.94
C ALA A 440 -9.25 -15.86 -12.64
N LEU A 441 -9.46 -15.13 -13.74
CA LEU A 441 -10.75 -15.10 -14.45
C LEU A 441 -10.99 -16.44 -15.18
N PRO A 442 -12.12 -17.14 -14.97
CA PRO A 442 -12.43 -18.39 -15.67
C PRO A 442 -12.53 -18.20 -17.19
N ILE A 443 -12.23 -19.25 -17.94
CA ILE A 443 -12.48 -19.25 -19.39
C ILE A 443 -14.00 -19.18 -19.62
N GLY A 444 -14.42 -18.31 -20.57
CA GLY A 444 -15.83 -18.09 -20.85
C GLY A 444 -16.59 -17.25 -19.83
N CYS A 445 -15.91 -16.72 -18.81
CA CYS A 445 -16.50 -15.76 -17.89
C CYS A 445 -16.78 -14.41 -18.59
N ARG A 446 -17.94 -13.83 -18.33
CA ARG A 446 -18.28 -12.49 -18.81
C ARG A 446 -17.53 -11.44 -18.00
N LEU A 447 -17.05 -10.39 -18.65
CA LEU A 447 -16.29 -9.32 -17.99
C LEU A 447 -16.83 -7.95 -18.39
N ILE A 448 -17.42 -7.26 -17.42
CA ILE A 448 -17.88 -5.89 -17.57
C ILE A 448 -16.98 -4.98 -16.73
N MET A 449 -16.34 -4.06 -17.39
CA MET A 449 -15.39 -3.11 -16.78
C MET A 449 -15.98 -1.71 -16.80
N VAL A 450 -16.11 -1.08 -15.65
CA VAL A 450 -16.68 0.26 -15.51
C VAL A 450 -15.62 1.21 -14.98
N GLY A 451 -15.54 2.40 -15.54
CA GLY A 451 -14.58 3.40 -15.08
C GLY A 451 -14.78 4.75 -15.76
N ASP A 452 -14.00 5.72 -15.35
CA ASP A 452 -14.01 7.06 -15.91
C ASP A 452 -12.58 7.37 -16.41
N SER A 453 -12.42 7.43 -17.73
CA SER A 453 -11.12 7.63 -18.40
C SER A 453 -10.52 9.02 -18.17
N ASP A 454 -11.32 9.98 -17.71
CA ASP A 454 -10.90 11.35 -17.46
C ASP A 454 -10.46 11.59 -16.01
N GLN A 455 -10.71 10.63 -15.11
CA GLN A 455 -10.18 10.67 -13.75
C GLN A 455 -8.65 10.44 -13.74
N LEU A 456 -8.05 10.54 -12.54
CA LEU A 456 -6.65 10.26 -12.34
C LEU A 456 -6.35 8.78 -12.65
N PRO A 457 -5.20 8.50 -13.28
CA PRO A 457 -4.72 7.13 -13.46
C PRO A 457 -4.40 6.47 -12.11
N PRO A 458 -4.20 5.13 -12.07
CA PRO A 458 -3.87 4.41 -10.84
C PRO A 458 -2.57 4.96 -10.19
N VAL A 459 -2.40 4.75 -8.90
CA VAL A 459 -1.14 5.09 -8.22
C VAL A 459 0.00 4.21 -8.72
N GLY A 460 -0.26 2.92 -8.94
CA GLY A 460 0.70 1.97 -9.51
C GLY A 460 0.97 2.17 -11.00
N ALA A 461 1.80 1.30 -11.55
CA ALA A 461 2.26 1.40 -12.94
C ALA A 461 1.17 1.05 -13.96
N GLY A 462 1.25 1.71 -15.11
CA GLY A 462 0.33 1.52 -16.23
C GLY A 462 -0.87 2.46 -16.24
N ASN A 463 -1.68 2.34 -17.27
CA ASN A 463 -2.93 3.06 -17.45
C ASN A 463 -3.95 2.17 -18.17
N VAL A 464 -4.29 1.06 -17.50
CA VAL A 464 -5.02 -0.08 -18.06
C VAL A 464 -6.30 0.36 -18.79
N LEU A 465 -7.16 1.15 -18.13
CA LEU A 465 -8.42 1.60 -18.74
C LEU A 465 -8.19 2.41 -20.01
N HIS A 466 -7.29 3.39 -19.95
CA HIS A 466 -6.98 4.25 -21.08
C HIS A 466 -6.39 3.46 -22.26
N ASP A 467 -5.44 2.57 -21.97
CA ASP A 467 -4.73 1.81 -23.01
C ASP A 467 -5.66 0.82 -23.70
N MET A 468 -6.57 0.18 -22.97
CA MET A 468 -7.60 -0.68 -23.53
C MET A 468 -8.60 0.10 -24.39
N ILE A 469 -9.05 1.27 -23.96
CA ILE A 469 -9.92 2.14 -24.77
C ILE A 469 -9.18 2.59 -26.05
N ALA A 470 -7.94 3.07 -25.89
CA ALA A 470 -7.12 3.58 -26.99
C ALA A 470 -6.68 2.50 -27.99
N SER A 471 -6.73 1.22 -27.61
CA SER A 471 -6.47 0.11 -28.54
C SER A 471 -7.57 -0.08 -29.58
N GLY A 472 -8.81 0.28 -29.23
CA GLY A 472 -9.97 0.12 -30.11
C GLY A 472 -10.40 -1.34 -30.37
N VAL A 473 -9.73 -2.34 -29.78
CA VAL A 473 -10.04 -3.78 -30.01
C VAL A 473 -11.11 -4.32 -29.08
N ILE A 474 -11.28 -3.69 -27.92
CA ILE A 474 -12.25 -4.11 -26.90
C ILE A 474 -13.56 -3.32 -27.10
N PRO A 475 -14.74 -3.94 -26.97
CA PRO A 475 -16.01 -3.23 -27.04
C PRO A 475 -16.09 -2.14 -25.97
N VAL A 476 -16.26 -0.88 -26.38
CA VAL A 476 -16.39 0.28 -25.51
C VAL A 476 -17.74 0.96 -25.77
N VAL A 477 -18.44 1.30 -24.72
CA VAL A 477 -19.56 2.23 -24.77
C VAL A 477 -19.27 3.40 -23.84
N GLU A 478 -19.16 4.58 -24.42
CA GLU A 478 -18.97 5.83 -23.71
C GLU A 478 -20.32 6.52 -23.54
N LEU A 479 -20.75 6.70 -22.28
CA LEU A 479 -21.96 7.44 -21.94
C LEU A 479 -21.66 8.93 -21.95
N THR A 480 -22.09 9.61 -23.00
CA THR A 480 -21.89 11.06 -23.19
C THR A 480 -23.12 11.89 -22.81
N GLU A 481 -24.28 11.25 -22.71
CA GLU A 481 -25.53 11.91 -22.39
C GLU A 481 -25.63 12.18 -20.89
N VAL A 482 -25.83 13.45 -20.52
CA VAL A 482 -26.09 13.86 -19.14
C VAL A 482 -27.59 13.92 -18.92
N PHE A 483 -28.11 13.20 -17.94
CA PHE A 483 -29.55 13.21 -17.67
C PHE A 483 -30.02 14.53 -17.13
N ARG A 484 -31.28 14.87 -17.41
CA ARG A 484 -31.90 16.17 -17.10
C ARG A 484 -31.72 16.59 -15.64
N GLN A 485 -31.87 15.68 -14.69
CA GLN A 485 -31.66 15.96 -13.26
C GLN A 485 -30.19 16.33 -12.95
N ALA A 486 -29.22 15.71 -13.64
CA ALA A 486 -27.83 16.05 -13.48
C ALA A 486 -27.41 17.32 -14.20
N MET A 487 -28.16 17.76 -15.24
CA MET A 487 -27.93 19.04 -15.93
C MET A 487 -28.28 20.28 -15.07
N GLU A 488 -29.08 20.13 -14.03
CA GLU A 488 -29.36 21.21 -13.08
C GLU A 488 -28.18 21.51 -12.14
N SER A 489 -27.26 20.54 -11.98
CA SER A 489 -26.06 20.66 -11.16
C SER A 489 -24.96 21.41 -11.90
N LEU A 490 -24.47 22.49 -11.31
CA LEU A 490 -23.32 23.24 -11.83
C LEU A 490 -22.01 22.46 -11.60
N ILE A 491 -21.95 21.56 -10.60
CA ILE A 491 -20.81 20.65 -10.39
C ILE A 491 -20.66 19.77 -11.63
N VAL A 492 -21.75 19.15 -12.09
CA VAL A 492 -21.74 18.26 -13.26
C VAL A 492 -21.41 19.05 -14.53
N GLU A 493 -22.05 20.21 -14.75
CA GLU A 493 -21.76 21.07 -15.89
C GLU A 493 -20.28 21.47 -15.94
N ASN A 494 -19.72 21.93 -14.79
CA ASN A 494 -18.33 22.34 -14.71
C ASN A 494 -17.36 21.15 -14.86
N ALA A 495 -17.70 19.97 -14.37
CA ALA A 495 -16.93 18.77 -14.61
C ALA A 495 -16.79 18.46 -16.10
N HIS A 496 -17.89 18.50 -16.87
CA HIS A 496 -17.87 18.32 -18.32
C HIS A 496 -17.10 19.42 -19.06
N ARG A 497 -17.20 20.68 -18.62
CA ARG A 497 -16.40 21.77 -19.18
C ARG A 497 -14.91 21.54 -18.96
N ILE A 498 -14.51 21.14 -17.74
CA ILE A 498 -13.12 20.83 -17.41
C ILE A 498 -12.58 19.73 -18.32
N VAL A 499 -13.32 18.63 -18.53
CA VAL A 499 -12.91 17.53 -19.43
C VAL A 499 -12.67 18.05 -20.85
N LYS A 500 -13.52 18.96 -21.35
CA LYS A 500 -13.37 19.57 -22.68
C LYS A 500 -12.23 20.61 -22.75
N GLY A 501 -11.57 20.92 -21.63
CA GLY A 501 -10.55 21.97 -21.56
C GLY A 501 -11.11 23.39 -21.50
N GLU A 502 -12.42 23.51 -21.27
CA GLU A 502 -13.09 24.80 -21.12
C GLU A 502 -12.99 25.31 -19.66
N PRO A 503 -12.90 26.63 -19.46
CA PRO A 503 -12.89 27.18 -18.11
C PRO A 503 -14.22 26.93 -17.41
N PRO A 504 -14.24 26.45 -16.14
CA PRO A 504 -15.46 26.27 -15.39
C PRO A 504 -16.14 27.61 -15.10
N LYS A 505 -17.47 27.58 -14.94
CA LYS A 505 -18.29 28.75 -14.60
C LYS A 505 -18.12 29.06 -13.10
N LEU A 506 -17.37 30.10 -12.75
CA LEU A 506 -17.06 30.46 -11.35
C LEU A 506 -17.96 31.58 -10.80
N GLY A 507 -18.73 32.28 -11.64
CA GLY A 507 -19.52 33.45 -11.25
C GLY A 507 -20.94 33.14 -10.76
N VAL A 508 -21.42 31.92 -10.84
CA VAL A 508 -22.79 31.51 -10.45
C VAL A 508 -22.84 31.32 -8.92
N ARG A 509 -23.91 31.87 -8.26
CA ARG A 509 -23.98 31.91 -6.79
C ARG A 509 -25.17 31.17 -6.17
N ASP A 510 -26.08 30.70 -6.97
CA ASP A 510 -27.39 30.14 -6.56
C ASP A 510 -27.56 28.65 -6.86
N LYS A 511 -26.42 27.95 -7.03
CA LYS A 511 -26.36 26.50 -7.30
C LYS A 511 -25.50 25.78 -6.28
N ASP A 512 -24.97 24.65 -6.70
CA ASP A 512 -24.20 23.69 -5.90
C ASP A 512 -22.69 23.85 -6.02
N PHE A 513 -22.21 24.79 -6.87
CA PHE A 513 -20.78 25.04 -7.11
C PHE A 513 -20.45 26.50 -6.80
N PHE A 514 -19.56 26.70 -5.83
CA PHE A 514 -19.15 28.02 -5.35
C PHE A 514 -17.69 28.27 -5.57
N PHE A 515 -17.34 29.54 -5.81
CA PHE A 515 -15.95 29.97 -5.90
C PHE A 515 -15.67 31.15 -4.98
N MET A 516 -14.63 31.04 -4.16
CA MET A 516 -14.13 32.09 -3.27
C MET A 516 -12.74 32.51 -3.72
N ARG A 517 -12.64 33.65 -4.36
CA ARG A 517 -11.38 34.18 -4.87
C ARG A 517 -10.48 34.65 -3.72
N THR A 518 -9.23 34.21 -3.75
CA THR A 518 -8.14 34.75 -2.93
C THR A 518 -6.82 34.52 -3.65
N ASP A 519 -5.89 35.48 -3.49
CA ASP A 519 -4.53 35.38 -4.06
C ASP A 519 -3.47 35.13 -2.97
N SER A 520 -3.93 34.90 -1.71
CA SER A 520 -3.07 34.57 -0.58
C SER A 520 -3.33 33.13 -0.11
N PRO A 521 -2.31 32.23 -0.12
CA PRO A 521 -2.44 30.88 0.39
C PRO A 521 -2.84 30.85 1.87
N PHE A 522 -2.35 31.77 2.68
CA PHE A 522 -2.69 31.88 4.11
C PHE A 522 -4.17 32.20 4.31
N ILE A 523 -4.72 33.17 3.53
CA ILE A 523 -6.15 33.50 3.57
C ILE A 523 -6.98 32.34 3.07
N ALA A 524 -6.51 31.61 2.06
CA ALA A 524 -7.18 30.42 1.56
C ALA A 524 -7.31 29.35 2.64
N ALA A 525 -6.22 29.01 3.34
CA ALA A 525 -6.22 28.03 4.43
C ALA A 525 -7.20 28.43 5.56
N LYS A 526 -7.20 29.71 5.98
CA LYS A 526 -8.15 30.24 6.96
C LYS A 526 -9.59 30.15 6.46
N THR A 527 -9.86 30.51 5.21
CA THR A 527 -11.19 30.42 4.59
C THR A 527 -11.69 28.98 4.54
N VAL A 528 -10.83 28.02 4.22
CA VAL A 528 -11.15 26.58 4.24
C VAL A 528 -11.59 26.16 5.64
N SER A 529 -10.85 26.56 6.68
CA SER A 529 -11.19 26.28 8.07
C SER A 529 -12.54 26.90 8.47
N ASP A 530 -12.77 28.17 8.16
CA ASP A 530 -14.03 28.86 8.45
C ASP A 530 -15.24 28.22 7.74
N LEU A 531 -15.05 27.80 6.48
CA LEU A 531 -16.10 27.12 5.72
C LEU A 531 -16.49 25.80 6.39
N CYS A 532 -15.50 25.00 6.77
CA CYS A 532 -15.74 23.69 7.37
C CYS A 532 -16.28 23.79 8.80
N ALA A 533 -15.68 24.66 9.65
CA ALA A 533 -16.05 24.75 11.05
C ALA A 533 -17.35 25.51 11.32
N ALA A 534 -17.71 26.49 10.48
CA ALA A 534 -18.80 27.38 10.79
C ALA A 534 -19.80 27.62 9.64
N ARG A 535 -19.32 27.95 8.43
CA ARG A 535 -20.22 28.50 7.38
C ARG A 535 -21.09 27.40 6.77
N LEU A 536 -20.55 26.26 6.34
CA LEU A 536 -21.33 25.16 5.79
C LEU A 536 -22.23 24.48 6.83
N PRO A 537 -21.76 24.22 8.09
CA PRO A 537 -22.64 23.75 9.14
C PRO A 537 -23.85 24.66 9.40
N ARG A 538 -23.65 26.00 9.47
CA ARG A 538 -24.74 26.93 9.70
C ARG A 538 -25.71 27.05 8.52
N ALA A 539 -25.19 27.00 7.28
CA ALA A 539 -25.99 27.20 6.08
C ALA A 539 -26.79 25.95 5.68
N TYR A 540 -26.22 24.76 5.89
CA TYR A 540 -26.76 23.51 5.36
C TYR A 540 -26.97 22.41 6.41
N GLY A 541 -26.60 22.64 7.67
CA GLY A 541 -26.68 21.63 8.74
C GLY A 541 -25.68 20.50 8.63
N TYR A 542 -24.60 20.66 7.84
CA TYR A 542 -23.60 19.62 7.63
C TYR A 542 -22.68 19.43 8.84
N SER A 543 -22.40 18.17 9.16
CA SER A 543 -21.37 17.79 10.13
C SER A 543 -19.98 18.06 9.55
N PRO A 544 -19.10 18.82 10.25
CA PRO A 544 -17.73 19.05 9.81
C PRO A 544 -16.92 17.77 9.63
N LEU A 545 -17.22 16.72 10.39
CA LEU A 545 -16.47 15.44 10.36
C LEU A 545 -17.06 14.45 9.36
N ASP A 546 -18.40 14.39 9.22
CA ASP A 546 -19.06 13.35 8.46
C ASP A 546 -19.45 13.80 7.04
N ASP A 547 -19.95 15.05 6.88
CA ASP A 547 -20.50 15.52 5.62
C ASP A 547 -19.51 16.34 4.79
N ILE A 548 -18.50 16.97 5.44
CA ILE A 548 -17.56 17.87 4.79
C ILE A 548 -16.18 17.20 4.66
N GLN A 549 -15.63 17.29 3.45
CA GLN A 549 -14.26 16.86 3.19
C GLN A 549 -13.46 17.97 2.50
N VAL A 550 -12.31 18.30 3.07
CA VAL A 550 -11.33 19.14 2.38
C VAL A 550 -10.47 18.26 1.48
N ILE A 551 -10.34 18.65 0.20
CA ILE A 551 -9.55 17.89 -0.79
C ILE A 551 -8.47 18.81 -1.35
N CYS A 552 -7.21 18.51 -1.06
CA CYS A 552 -6.07 19.31 -1.46
C CYS A 552 -5.34 18.70 -2.67
N PRO A 553 -4.84 19.52 -3.61
CA PRO A 553 -3.99 19.05 -4.72
C PRO A 553 -2.67 18.44 -4.27
N SER A 554 -2.08 18.92 -3.16
CA SER A 554 -0.75 18.53 -2.68
C SER A 554 -0.71 18.22 -1.18
N ARG A 555 0.36 17.58 -0.73
CA ARG A 555 0.62 17.36 0.71
C ARG A 555 1.31 18.56 1.37
N MET A 556 2.21 19.20 0.63
CA MET A 556 3.06 20.28 1.13
C MET A 556 2.52 21.67 0.77
N GLY A 557 2.98 22.69 1.47
CA GLY A 557 2.59 24.09 1.29
C GLY A 557 1.44 24.50 2.20
N GLU A 558 1.11 25.82 2.19
CA GLU A 558 0.07 26.39 3.06
C GLU A 558 -1.32 25.77 2.84
N CYS A 559 -1.64 25.43 1.58
CA CYS A 559 -2.88 24.76 1.20
C CYS A 559 -2.70 23.25 0.98
N GLY A 560 -1.58 22.66 1.44
CA GLY A 560 -1.35 21.22 1.42
C GLY A 560 -2.01 20.52 2.61
N THR A 561 -2.23 19.22 2.49
CA THR A 561 -2.92 18.44 3.55
C THR A 561 -2.23 18.53 4.91
N ASN A 562 -0.89 18.60 4.95
CA ASN A 562 -0.15 18.65 6.21
C ASN A 562 -0.52 19.90 7.02
N ASN A 563 -0.52 21.08 6.39
CA ASN A 563 -0.87 22.32 7.06
C ASN A 563 -2.38 22.43 7.31
N ILE A 564 -3.21 22.09 6.33
CA ILE A 564 -4.67 22.16 6.47
C ILE A 564 -5.13 21.23 7.61
N ASN A 565 -4.62 20.01 7.73
CA ASN A 565 -4.96 19.10 8.83
C ASN A 565 -4.64 19.71 10.20
N ARG A 566 -3.46 20.35 10.33
CA ARG A 566 -3.07 21.04 11.57
C ARG A 566 -4.00 22.21 11.89
N VAL A 567 -4.33 23.04 10.90
CA VAL A 567 -5.25 24.18 11.08
C VAL A 567 -6.66 23.70 11.43
N MET A 568 -7.13 22.66 10.77
CA MET A 568 -8.44 22.06 11.00
C MET A 568 -8.55 21.40 12.36
N GLN A 569 -7.53 20.65 12.78
CA GLN A 569 -7.47 20.05 14.11
C GLN A 569 -7.56 21.14 15.21
N ALA A 570 -6.78 22.22 15.07
CA ALA A 570 -6.80 23.33 16.02
C ALA A 570 -8.17 24.03 16.09
N SER A 571 -8.91 24.06 14.96
CA SER A 571 -10.22 24.71 14.88
C SER A 571 -11.37 23.81 15.34
N LEU A 572 -11.38 22.53 14.93
CA LEU A 572 -12.48 21.59 15.17
C LEU A 572 -12.29 20.74 16.43
N ASN A 573 -11.05 20.45 16.78
CA ASN A 573 -10.70 19.63 17.93
C ASN A 573 -9.49 20.22 18.67
N PRO A 574 -9.66 21.43 19.30
CA PRO A 574 -8.58 22.08 20.04
C PRO A 574 -8.12 21.23 21.24
N PRO A 575 -6.88 21.45 21.74
CA PRO A 575 -6.41 20.80 22.95
C PRO A 575 -7.36 21.09 24.12
N ASP A 576 -7.64 20.04 24.90
CA ASP A 576 -8.48 20.12 26.09
C ASP A 576 -8.01 19.09 27.12
N ALA A 577 -7.94 19.47 28.38
CA ALA A 577 -7.48 18.58 29.45
C ALA A 577 -8.32 17.29 29.61
N SER A 578 -9.57 17.31 29.13
CA SER A 578 -10.48 16.15 29.11
C SER A 578 -10.27 15.22 27.92
N LYS A 579 -9.46 15.63 26.93
CA LYS A 579 -9.20 14.87 25.70
C LYS A 579 -7.79 14.32 25.71
N PRO A 580 -7.58 13.04 26.05
CA PRO A 580 -6.28 12.43 25.95
C PRO A 580 -5.74 12.50 24.52
N GLU A 581 -4.43 12.76 24.41
CA GLU A 581 -3.71 12.81 23.14
C GLU A 581 -2.39 12.04 23.23
N THR A 582 -1.88 11.59 22.09
CA THR A 582 -0.57 10.95 21.96
C THR A 582 0.14 11.47 20.73
N THR A 583 1.48 11.49 20.78
CA THR A 583 2.31 11.93 19.66
C THR A 583 3.00 10.74 19.01
N VAL A 584 2.85 10.61 17.70
CA VAL A 584 3.51 9.58 16.91
C VAL A 584 4.26 10.27 15.76
N GLY A 585 5.59 10.21 15.79
CA GLY A 585 6.42 10.99 14.88
C GLY A 585 6.18 12.49 15.07
N ALA A 586 5.78 13.19 14.00
CA ALA A 586 5.44 14.61 14.03
C ALA A 586 3.93 14.90 14.19
N THR A 587 3.10 13.87 14.34
CA THR A 587 1.64 14.00 14.37
C THR A 587 1.12 13.81 15.77
N VAL A 588 0.31 14.75 16.25
CA VAL A 588 -0.46 14.64 17.49
C VAL A 588 -1.83 14.06 17.15
N PHE A 589 -2.17 12.94 17.77
CA PHE A 589 -3.48 12.31 17.69
C PHE A 589 -4.25 12.55 18.98
N ARG A 590 -5.44 13.11 18.86
CA ARG A 590 -6.30 13.49 19.98
C ARG A 590 -7.66 12.82 19.87
N THR A 591 -8.24 12.43 20.98
CA THR A 591 -9.63 11.95 21.03
C THR A 591 -10.57 12.91 20.32
N GLY A 592 -11.33 12.42 19.36
CA GLY A 592 -12.21 13.19 18.48
C GLY A 592 -11.62 13.52 17.09
N ASP A 593 -10.37 13.19 16.84
CA ASP A 593 -9.76 13.44 15.53
C ASP A 593 -10.35 12.56 14.42
N LYS A 594 -10.47 13.15 13.24
CA LYS A 594 -10.74 12.43 11.99
C LYS A 594 -9.43 11.91 11.44
N VAL A 595 -9.35 10.60 11.27
CA VAL A 595 -8.13 9.89 10.85
C VAL A 595 -8.40 9.03 9.62
N MET A 596 -7.34 8.67 8.89
CA MET A 596 -7.40 7.77 7.74
C MET A 596 -6.28 6.75 7.80
N GLN A 597 -6.61 5.50 7.51
CA GLN A 597 -5.63 4.43 7.31
C GLN A 597 -4.82 4.70 6.04
N THR A 598 -3.49 4.58 6.12
CA THR A 598 -2.59 4.92 5.01
C THR A 598 -2.09 3.72 4.23
N ARG A 599 -2.28 2.52 4.76
CA ARG A 599 -1.94 1.25 4.14
C ARG A 599 -2.96 0.17 4.53
N ASN A 600 -2.99 -0.92 3.79
CA ASN A 600 -3.84 -2.05 4.16
C ASN A 600 -3.24 -2.74 5.40
N ASN A 601 -4.07 -2.99 6.41
CA ASN A 601 -3.70 -3.80 7.56
C ASN A 601 -4.82 -4.83 7.78
N TYR A 602 -4.52 -6.08 7.48
CA TYR A 602 -5.49 -7.19 7.52
C TYR A 602 -5.63 -7.79 8.91
N ASP A 603 -4.70 -7.49 9.81
CA ASP A 603 -4.64 -8.05 11.16
C ASP A 603 -5.43 -7.22 12.18
N ILE A 604 -5.82 -6.00 11.83
CA ILE A 604 -6.64 -5.16 12.71
C ILE A 604 -8.02 -5.80 12.84
N GLU A 605 -8.31 -6.31 14.03
CA GLU A 605 -9.63 -6.81 14.37
C GLU A 605 -10.61 -5.66 14.60
N TRP A 606 -11.84 -5.85 14.16
CA TRP A 606 -12.91 -4.90 14.40
C TRP A 606 -14.22 -5.60 14.74
N THR A 607 -15.06 -4.91 15.49
CA THR A 607 -16.43 -5.31 15.83
C THR A 607 -17.43 -4.37 15.15
N GLY A 608 -18.54 -4.88 14.67
CA GLY A 608 -19.57 -4.09 13.98
C GLY A 608 -20.97 -4.66 14.12
N PRO A 609 -22.00 -3.91 13.66
CA PRO A 609 -23.39 -4.34 13.76
C PRO A 609 -23.69 -5.68 13.06
N ASP A 610 -22.97 -5.95 11.97
CA ASP A 610 -23.14 -7.14 11.13
C ASP A 610 -22.22 -8.30 11.55
N GLY A 611 -21.52 -8.17 12.69
CA GLY A 611 -20.57 -9.13 13.22
C GLY A 611 -19.16 -8.61 13.34
N ASP A 612 -18.25 -9.49 13.73
CA ASP A 612 -16.84 -9.20 13.91
C ASP A 612 -16.05 -9.57 12.64
N GLY A 613 -14.92 -8.92 12.42
CA GLY A 613 -14.08 -9.21 11.28
C GLY A 613 -12.67 -8.66 11.43
N THR A 614 -11.87 -8.81 10.39
CA THR A 614 -10.50 -8.32 10.32
C THR A 614 -10.28 -7.45 9.09
N GLY A 615 -9.29 -6.56 9.18
CA GLY A 615 -8.80 -5.71 8.10
C GLY A 615 -9.40 -4.31 8.07
N ILE A 616 -8.51 -3.32 8.18
CA ILE A 616 -8.76 -1.90 7.89
C ILE A 616 -7.86 -1.52 6.71
N PHE A 617 -8.41 -0.82 5.73
CA PHE A 617 -7.77 -0.67 4.43
C PHE A 617 -7.32 0.76 4.16
N ASN A 618 -6.33 0.90 3.27
CA ASN A 618 -5.86 2.20 2.81
C ASN A 618 -7.04 3.05 2.28
N GLY A 619 -7.17 4.26 2.81
CA GLY A 619 -8.26 5.18 2.52
C GLY A 619 -9.49 5.07 3.44
N ASP A 620 -9.56 4.06 4.32
CA ASP A 620 -10.61 3.98 5.33
C ASP A 620 -10.49 5.17 6.29
N ILE A 621 -11.55 5.97 6.40
CA ILE A 621 -11.61 7.13 7.30
C ILE A 621 -12.40 6.76 8.54
N GLY A 622 -11.89 7.16 9.70
CA GLY A 622 -12.53 6.93 10.99
C GLY A 622 -12.41 8.11 11.93
N ILE A 623 -13.07 7.98 13.07
CA ILE A 623 -12.98 8.94 14.18
C ILE A 623 -12.28 8.25 15.36
N LEU A 624 -11.24 8.87 15.87
CA LEU A 624 -10.53 8.43 17.06
C LEU A 624 -11.39 8.67 18.29
N ARG A 625 -12.06 7.63 18.78
CA ARG A 625 -13.03 7.71 19.88
C ARG A 625 -12.39 7.78 21.26
N LYS A 626 -11.26 7.09 21.44
CA LYS A 626 -10.55 7.03 22.71
C LYS A 626 -9.05 6.88 22.50
N VAL A 627 -8.27 7.60 23.27
CA VAL A 627 -6.83 7.41 23.44
C VAL A 627 -6.63 6.97 24.88
N ASP A 628 -6.20 5.74 25.09
CA ASP A 628 -5.93 5.20 26.41
C ASP A 628 -4.42 5.19 26.67
N LEU A 629 -3.95 6.17 27.41
CA LEU A 629 -2.54 6.34 27.72
C LEU A 629 -1.99 5.25 28.64
N ARG A 630 -2.87 4.58 29.43
CA ARG A 630 -2.43 3.54 30.36
C ARG A 630 -2.18 2.22 29.65
N SER A 631 -3.12 1.80 28.81
CA SER A 631 -3.00 0.56 28.02
C SER A 631 -2.24 0.76 26.70
N ARG A 632 -1.88 2.01 26.34
CA ARG A 632 -1.30 2.39 25.03
C ARG A 632 -2.12 1.91 23.84
N MET A 633 -3.44 2.00 23.97
CA MET A 633 -4.38 1.57 22.94
C MET A 633 -5.21 2.76 22.45
N ALA A 634 -5.57 2.72 21.19
CA ALA A 634 -6.46 3.69 20.56
C ALA A 634 -7.71 2.99 20.02
N GLU A 635 -8.89 3.54 20.35
CA GLU A 635 -10.17 3.08 19.82
C GLU A 635 -10.59 3.98 18.66
N ILE A 636 -10.82 3.41 17.48
CA ILE A 636 -11.20 4.13 16.28
C ILE A 636 -12.48 3.52 15.71
N MET A 637 -13.40 4.39 15.34
CA MET A 637 -14.63 4.01 14.64
C MET A 637 -14.47 4.30 13.14
N PHE A 638 -14.25 3.26 12.35
CA PHE A 638 -14.21 3.34 10.88
C PHE A 638 -15.60 3.02 10.33
N ASP A 639 -16.35 4.02 9.91
CA ASP A 639 -17.78 3.91 9.64
C ASP A 639 -18.52 3.29 10.85
N GLU A 640 -19.02 2.06 10.72
CA GLU A 640 -19.70 1.30 11.80
C GLU A 640 -18.80 0.22 12.43
N ARG A 641 -17.52 0.14 12.03
CA ARG A 641 -16.53 -0.83 12.51
C ARG A 641 -15.68 -0.21 13.60
N LYS A 642 -15.76 -0.78 14.79
CA LYS A 642 -14.96 -0.38 15.94
C LYS A 642 -13.68 -1.20 15.98
N ALA A 643 -12.53 -0.55 15.83
CA ALA A 643 -11.21 -1.15 15.95
C ALA A 643 -10.49 -0.62 17.19
N VAL A 644 -9.75 -1.50 17.88
CA VAL A 644 -8.87 -1.13 18.98
C VAL A 644 -7.45 -1.52 18.60
N ILE A 645 -6.58 -0.54 18.46
CA ILE A 645 -5.22 -0.73 17.93
C ILE A 645 -4.16 -0.23 18.92
N PRO A 646 -2.96 -0.82 18.97
CA PRO A 646 -1.85 -0.33 19.77
C PRO A 646 -1.29 0.98 19.19
N PHE A 647 -0.62 1.79 20.01
CA PHE A 647 -0.06 3.08 19.58
C PHE A 647 0.98 2.93 18.46
N GLU A 648 1.66 1.81 18.39
CA GLU A 648 2.60 1.48 17.32
C GLU A 648 1.91 1.45 15.95
N ALA A 649 0.67 0.97 15.90
CA ALA A 649 -0.14 0.96 14.68
C ALA A 649 -0.66 2.36 14.28
N LEU A 650 -0.61 3.37 15.15
CA LEU A 650 -0.94 4.75 14.80
C LEU A 650 0.02 5.35 13.74
N GLN A 651 1.21 4.76 13.53
CA GLN A 651 2.11 5.14 12.43
C GLN A 651 1.49 4.90 11.05
N GLU A 652 0.49 4.02 10.99
CA GLU A 652 -0.27 3.73 9.76
C GLU A 652 -1.43 4.70 9.53
N LEU A 653 -1.64 5.65 10.44
CA LEU A 653 -2.70 6.65 10.35
C LEU A 653 -2.15 8.03 10.01
N GLU A 654 -2.99 8.84 9.40
CA GLU A 654 -2.79 10.27 9.29
C GLU A 654 -4.11 11.02 9.60
N LEU A 655 -4.00 12.29 9.99
CA LEU A 655 -5.18 13.14 10.14
C LEU A 655 -5.90 13.30 8.79
N ALA A 656 -7.22 13.25 8.79
CA ALA A 656 -8.05 13.18 7.60
C ALA A 656 -9.13 14.27 7.50
N TYR A 657 -8.97 15.39 8.20
CA TYR A 657 -9.80 16.59 7.95
C TYR A 657 -9.62 17.05 6.51
N ALA A 658 -8.39 16.96 6.01
CA ALA A 658 -8.04 17.18 4.62
C ALA A 658 -7.31 15.96 4.05
N VAL A 659 -7.66 15.54 2.84
CA VAL A 659 -7.01 14.46 2.10
C VAL A 659 -6.54 14.96 0.74
N THR A 660 -5.60 14.26 0.10
CA THR A 660 -5.21 14.61 -1.28
C THR A 660 -6.26 14.14 -2.28
N VAL A 661 -6.29 14.75 -3.48
CA VAL A 661 -7.16 14.30 -4.57
C VAL A 661 -6.96 12.81 -4.88
N HIS A 662 -5.70 12.32 -4.86
CA HIS A 662 -5.41 10.89 -5.08
C HIS A 662 -6.06 10.00 -4.02
N LYS A 663 -5.98 10.39 -2.74
CA LYS A 663 -6.59 9.62 -1.64
C LYS A 663 -8.11 9.76 -1.54
N SER A 664 -8.70 10.72 -2.26
CA SER A 664 -10.16 10.86 -2.36
C SER A 664 -10.79 10.01 -3.47
N GLN A 665 -9.99 9.36 -4.31
CA GLN A 665 -10.51 8.48 -5.36
C GLN A 665 -11.36 7.35 -4.77
N GLY A 666 -12.42 6.94 -5.48
CA GLY A 666 -13.39 5.96 -4.99
C GLY A 666 -14.33 6.47 -3.90
N ASN A 667 -14.14 7.71 -3.40
CA ASN A 667 -14.98 8.34 -2.39
C ASN A 667 -15.83 9.45 -3.01
N GLU A 668 -17.00 9.71 -2.40
CA GLU A 668 -17.83 10.89 -2.68
C GLU A 668 -18.34 11.46 -1.36
N PHE A 669 -18.43 12.77 -1.29
CA PHE A 669 -18.81 13.48 -0.07
C PHE A 669 -19.99 14.42 -0.32
N PRO A 670 -20.91 14.61 0.65
CA PRO A 670 -21.99 15.58 0.51
C PRO A 670 -21.48 16.98 0.18
N ALA A 671 -20.43 17.45 0.87
CA ALA A 671 -19.80 18.74 0.62
C ALA A 671 -18.28 18.60 0.49
N VAL A 672 -17.69 19.24 -0.52
CA VAL A 672 -16.25 19.30 -0.75
C VAL A 672 -15.77 20.74 -0.74
N ILE A 673 -14.66 20.97 -0.05
CA ILE A 673 -13.92 22.23 -0.11
C ILE A 673 -12.56 21.95 -0.75
N MET A 674 -12.21 22.68 -1.81
CA MET A 674 -10.97 22.43 -2.55
C MET A 674 -10.14 23.72 -2.69
N PRO A 675 -9.02 23.85 -1.96
CA PRO A 675 -8.12 24.98 -2.14
C PRO A 675 -7.30 24.81 -3.42
N ILE A 676 -7.39 25.80 -4.34
CA ILE A 676 -6.65 25.83 -5.62
C ILE A 676 -5.79 27.09 -5.65
N ILE A 677 -4.68 27.04 -4.95
CA ILE A 677 -3.67 28.10 -4.91
C ILE A 677 -2.31 27.52 -4.52
N GLY A 678 -1.24 27.96 -5.19
CA GLY A 678 0.10 27.44 -4.94
C GLY A 678 0.25 25.96 -5.34
N VAL A 679 -0.56 25.46 -6.27
CA VAL A 679 -0.48 24.08 -6.74
C VAL A 679 0.82 23.89 -7.51
N PRO A 680 1.67 22.89 -7.14
CA PRO A 680 2.90 22.61 -7.84
C PRO A 680 2.67 22.33 -9.33
N PRO A 681 3.53 22.80 -10.26
CA PRO A 681 3.33 22.65 -11.71
C PRO A 681 3.08 21.22 -12.16
N ARG A 682 3.72 20.25 -11.52
CA ARG A 682 3.55 18.80 -11.79
C ARG A 682 2.16 18.25 -11.44
N LEU A 683 1.41 18.96 -10.58
CA LEU A 683 0.05 18.60 -10.16
C LEU A 683 -1.03 19.51 -10.78
N ALA A 684 -0.63 20.57 -11.49
CA ALA A 684 -1.53 21.57 -12.05
C ALA A 684 -2.04 21.12 -13.43
N TYR A 685 -2.82 20.05 -13.49
CA TYR A 685 -3.38 19.51 -14.73
C TYR A 685 -4.85 19.14 -14.59
N ARG A 686 -5.52 19.03 -15.74
CA ARG A 686 -6.97 18.86 -15.91
C ARG A 686 -7.55 17.69 -15.10
N ASN A 687 -6.98 16.51 -15.22
CA ASN A 687 -7.53 15.30 -14.59
C ASN A 687 -7.50 15.38 -13.06
N LEU A 688 -6.52 16.09 -12.47
CA LEU A 688 -6.49 16.31 -11.03
C LEU A 688 -7.63 17.23 -10.58
N LEU A 689 -7.85 18.34 -11.28
CA LEU A 689 -8.96 19.24 -11.00
C LEU A 689 -10.31 18.52 -11.18
N TYR A 690 -10.47 17.81 -12.29
CA TYR A 690 -11.66 17.03 -12.60
C TYR A 690 -11.98 15.98 -11.52
N THR A 691 -10.98 15.18 -11.15
CA THR A 691 -11.17 14.15 -10.12
C THR A 691 -11.59 14.76 -8.78
N GLY A 692 -11.00 15.89 -8.38
CA GLY A 692 -11.39 16.57 -7.14
C GLY A 692 -12.79 17.13 -7.20
N VAL A 693 -13.19 17.78 -8.31
CA VAL A 693 -14.54 18.33 -8.54
C VAL A 693 -15.61 17.25 -8.46
N THR A 694 -15.34 16.08 -9.08
CA THR A 694 -16.29 14.96 -9.13
C THR A 694 -16.45 14.20 -7.80
N ARG A 695 -15.72 14.59 -6.75
CA ARG A 695 -15.93 14.01 -5.40
C ARG A 695 -17.10 14.63 -4.66
N ALA A 696 -17.61 15.78 -5.10
CA ALA A 696 -18.73 16.47 -4.47
C ALA A 696 -20.08 15.95 -4.98
N LYS A 697 -20.97 15.57 -4.04
CA LYS A 697 -22.35 15.14 -4.35
C LYS A 697 -23.35 16.30 -4.40
N LYS A 698 -23.28 17.22 -3.43
CA LYS A 698 -24.29 18.27 -3.24
C LYS A 698 -23.70 19.67 -3.26
N ILE A 699 -22.51 19.87 -2.70
CA ILE A 699 -21.88 21.19 -2.62
C ILE A 699 -20.38 21.08 -2.89
N LEU A 700 -19.88 21.95 -3.77
CA LEU A 700 -18.46 22.15 -4.00
C LEU A 700 -18.11 23.62 -3.78
N VAL A 701 -17.07 23.89 -2.99
CA VAL A 701 -16.51 25.23 -2.81
C VAL A 701 -15.04 25.20 -3.23
N LEU A 702 -14.71 25.89 -4.32
CA LEU A 702 -13.32 26.16 -4.70
C LEU A 702 -12.85 27.44 -3.99
N VAL A 703 -11.65 27.40 -3.39
CA VAL A 703 -11.05 28.56 -2.71
C VAL A 703 -9.67 28.81 -3.32
N GLY A 704 -9.42 30.01 -3.86
CA GLY A 704 -8.09 30.35 -4.36
C GLY A 704 -8.04 31.15 -5.64
N SER A 705 -7.10 30.80 -6.54
CA SER A 705 -6.79 31.59 -7.74
C SER A 705 -7.60 31.15 -8.95
N GLN A 706 -8.36 32.08 -9.52
CA GLN A 706 -9.11 31.86 -10.75
C GLN A 706 -8.19 31.51 -11.93
N SER A 707 -7.07 32.20 -12.05
CA SER A 707 -6.11 31.92 -13.13
C SER A 707 -5.53 30.51 -13.05
N GLN A 708 -5.27 30.01 -11.84
CA GLN A 708 -4.76 28.66 -11.64
C GLN A 708 -5.82 27.60 -11.98
N ILE A 709 -7.09 27.81 -11.58
CA ILE A 709 -8.19 26.93 -11.94
C ILE A 709 -8.33 26.84 -13.47
N TYR A 710 -8.31 27.98 -14.16
CA TYR A 710 -8.41 28.02 -15.63
C TYR A 710 -7.21 27.37 -16.32
N SER A 711 -6.00 27.63 -15.80
CA SER A 711 -4.78 27.00 -16.29
C SER A 711 -4.82 25.48 -16.14
N MET A 712 -5.31 24.97 -14.99
CA MET A 712 -5.46 23.53 -14.76
C MET A 712 -6.49 22.92 -15.72
N ALA A 713 -7.63 23.58 -15.94
CA ALA A 713 -8.65 23.10 -16.88
C ALA A 713 -8.12 23.03 -18.32
N ALA A 714 -7.33 24.02 -18.74
CA ALA A 714 -6.72 24.04 -20.08
C ALA A 714 -5.56 23.06 -20.24
N ASN A 715 -4.87 22.68 -19.14
CA ASN A 715 -3.69 21.83 -19.19
C ASN A 715 -4.07 20.34 -19.32
N ASP A 716 -3.98 19.82 -20.52
CA ASP A 716 -4.18 18.40 -20.86
C ASP A 716 -2.92 17.56 -20.80
N LYS A 717 -1.79 18.14 -20.37
CA LYS A 717 -0.56 17.39 -20.14
C LYS A 717 -0.79 16.41 -19.00
N LYS A 718 -1.53 15.34 -19.34
CA LYS A 718 -1.51 14.10 -18.56
C LYS A 718 -0.04 13.81 -18.32
N ALA A 719 0.34 13.45 -17.11
CA ALA A 719 1.62 12.81 -16.92
C ALA A 719 1.64 11.64 -17.92
N ARG A 720 2.35 11.82 -19.05
CA ARG A 720 2.40 10.81 -20.11
C ARG A 720 3.09 9.60 -19.53
N ARG A 721 2.30 8.60 -19.21
CA ARG A 721 2.85 7.32 -18.80
C ARG A 721 3.31 6.57 -20.03
N TYR A 722 4.51 6.05 -19.99
CA TYR A 722 4.95 5.06 -20.94
C TYR A 722 4.33 3.73 -20.52
N SER A 723 3.57 3.12 -21.42
CA SER A 723 2.89 1.84 -21.25
C SER A 723 2.85 1.12 -22.59
N ALA A 724 3.02 -0.19 -22.60
CA ALA A 724 3.00 -1.00 -23.79
C ALA A 724 1.74 -1.87 -23.93
N LEU A 725 0.80 -1.81 -22.99
CA LEU A 725 -0.41 -2.63 -23.03
C LEU A 725 -1.20 -2.43 -24.35
N LYS A 726 -1.34 -1.17 -24.80
CA LYS A 726 -1.97 -0.87 -26.09
C LYS A 726 -1.23 -1.55 -27.24
N HIS A 727 0.10 -1.47 -27.25
CA HIS A 727 0.93 -2.10 -28.30
C HIS A 727 0.72 -3.61 -28.32
N PHE A 728 0.83 -4.27 -27.15
CA PHE A 728 0.62 -5.71 -27.06
C PHE A 728 -0.79 -6.16 -27.45
N LEU A 729 -1.81 -5.32 -27.23
CA LEU A 729 -3.18 -5.60 -27.70
C LEU A 729 -3.30 -5.55 -29.22
N LEU A 730 -2.54 -4.70 -29.91
CA LEU A 730 -2.62 -4.48 -31.35
C LEU A 730 -1.73 -5.43 -32.16
N VAL A 731 -0.58 -5.84 -31.64
CA VAL A 731 0.31 -6.79 -32.33
C VAL A 731 -0.35 -8.15 -32.39
N ASN A 732 -0.61 -8.65 -33.59
CA ASN A 732 -1.03 -10.02 -33.81
C ASN A 732 0.23 -10.92 -33.84
N GLU A 733 0.29 -11.88 -32.93
CA GLU A 733 1.25 -13.00 -33.07
C GLU A 733 0.91 -13.92 -34.24
#